data_5a97ca19f2a5096a5079b1dc96913bef
#
_entry.id   5a97ca19f2a5096a5079b1dc96913bef
#
_cell.length_a   1.000
_cell.length_b   1.000
_cell.length_c   1.000
_cell.angle_alpha   90.00
_cell.angle_beta   90.00
_cell.angle_gamma   90.00
#
_symmetry.space_group_name_H-M   'P 1'
#
loop_
_entity.id
_entity.type
_entity.pdbx_description
1 polymer ?
#
loop_
_entity_poly.entity_id
_entity_poly.type
_entity_poly.pdbx_seq_one_letter_code
_entity_poly.pdbx_strand_id
1 'polypeptide(L)'
;MANDKTLFEVIENERKAVKKYKPELLEMTEFITKNLKYDFFEWQKSALENFLIFDRTSELDDFPDLKNKPTHLLFNMATGAGKTMMMAALILYYFEKGYRHFLFFVNQNNIVDKTENNFIDPTHAKFLFTEKILQGDTVIPIRKVETFSPHSDGIEIKFTSIQKLYNDIHTERENQTTLADLHKLNLVMLGDEAHHLNAQTKGKKQGELDLEVELKANAGNAEIERKGWEHMVLQLLLNKNGNPSENVLLEFTATLPENAEVQQKYADKIITKFGLKEFLQKGYTKEINLVSSTLGKKERVLHALLFAWYRHQIALKYGIANFKPVMLFRSKTIDESKADYLAFLNWVENVQAVDFSFLTTFSTSLNDSDNANEQGKTRTEQALKFMQENGFEFVHLANWVKQNYQKHNVIITNSETNKNKKEKTDSETEKLLNNLEAADNPIRAIFTVDRLTEGWDVLNLFDIVRLYEGQNGGGSNKKSGKTAAATVSEKQLIGRGVRYFPFAFEDKQPNKRKFDNDIQHELRILEELFYYTHDEQSRYISELKNELRKDGYLPEKDDDKVLATFKLKSEFADNENFKNLLIWANKKIPNPNAKSNNADSLKANPQTLSFQIHGNQLLQETQFTADENDETARQIGTQNNFTQTIKMSEMERHIFNKALHIKGKNSQSLFHFNRLQSKLNIQNRNELQNKLLKDWQIEFLGLGQDKQVRPDDKLAGCLKILEMVEKHLNESDKPFIGTKEFTPKKLWEIFGTPKQKWVKKDDVKTTIATQNDWYVMDNFAGTGLEEALIQFISERLGDLKSKYDVHLIRNEEVFKLNNFADGEGFMPDFVLLLKDKQKSSSNGVNDFLYYQIFIEPKGEHLAETDRWKEEFLEAITAEYGKDKILQKDTPHYRLIGLPFFTDNQENGQFTESFPLGAVSLEK
;
A
#
# COMPACT_ATOMS: atom_id res chain seq x y z
N MET A 1 14.28 5.08 -37.12
CA MET A 1 14.89 4.38 -36.00
C MET A 1 13.73 4.09 -35.05
N ALA A 2 13.43 2.86 -34.72
CA ALA A 2 12.39 2.55 -33.76
C ALA A 2 12.90 3.06 -32.39
N ASN A 3 12.09 3.87 -31.71
CA ASN A 3 12.40 4.31 -30.37
C ASN A 3 12.52 3.10 -29.44
N ASP A 4 13.66 2.89 -28.84
CA ASP A 4 13.86 1.80 -27.86
C ASP A 4 13.12 2.05 -26.54
N LYS A 5 12.57 3.26 -26.33
CA LYS A 5 11.86 3.65 -25.11
C LYS A 5 10.35 3.57 -25.30
N THR A 6 9.64 3.12 -24.28
CA THR A 6 8.18 3.17 -24.22
C THR A 6 7.68 4.53 -23.72
N LEU A 7 6.44 4.89 -24.06
CA LEU A 7 5.80 6.13 -23.57
C LEU A 7 5.84 6.23 -22.04
N PHE A 8 5.60 5.11 -21.36
CA PHE A 8 5.66 5.05 -19.90
C PHE A 8 7.03 5.47 -19.34
N GLU A 9 8.12 4.97 -19.93
CA GLU A 9 9.49 5.31 -19.47
C GLU A 9 9.81 6.79 -19.68
N VAL A 10 9.37 7.36 -20.80
CA VAL A 10 9.56 8.78 -21.08
C VAL A 10 8.80 9.63 -20.06
N ILE A 11 7.51 9.34 -19.85
CA ILE A 11 6.66 10.10 -18.91
C ILE A 11 7.13 9.95 -17.46
N GLU A 12 7.59 8.77 -17.04
CA GLU A 12 8.15 8.58 -15.69
C GLU A 12 9.39 9.44 -15.46
N ASN A 13 10.24 9.58 -16.47
CA ASN A 13 11.42 10.45 -16.38
C ASN A 13 11.02 11.94 -16.35
N GLU A 14 10.09 12.33 -17.20
CA GLU A 14 9.53 13.70 -17.20
C GLU A 14 8.87 14.00 -15.86
N ARG A 15 8.11 13.08 -15.29
CA ARG A 15 7.46 13.25 -13.99
C ARG A 15 8.46 13.57 -12.87
N LYS A 16 9.60 12.89 -12.84
CA LYS A 16 10.66 13.16 -11.86
C LYS A 16 11.20 14.58 -12.00
N ALA A 17 11.42 15.02 -13.24
CA ALA A 17 11.90 16.37 -13.53
C ALA A 17 10.85 17.44 -13.20
N VAL A 18 9.58 17.23 -13.63
CA VAL A 18 8.47 18.14 -13.38
C VAL A 18 8.18 18.26 -11.89
N LYS A 19 8.21 17.17 -11.15
CA LYS A 19 8.00 17.16 -9.70
C LYS A 19 9.03 18.01 -8.94
N LYS A 20 10.25 18.07 -9.47
CA LYS A 20 11.35 18.86 -8.89
C LYS A 20 11.28 20.35 -9.26
N TYR A 21 10.92 20.66 -10.51
CA TYR A 21 11.09 22.03 -11.05
C TYR A 21 9.78 22.77 -11.31
N LYS A 22 8.65 22.06 -11.54
CA LYS A 22 7.35 22.62 -11.89
C LYS A 22 6.20 21.80 -11.29
N PRO A 23 6.15 21.59 -9.95
CA PRO A 23 5.17 20.71 -9.30
C PRO A 23 3.72 21.10 -9.59
N GLU A 24 3.47 22.37 -9.91
CA GLU A 24 2.12 22.87 -10.26
C GLU A 24 1.52 22.19 -11.50
N LEU A 25 2.35 21.68 -12.40
CA LEU A 25 1.87 20.92 -13.57
C LEU A 25 1.32 19.54 -13.21
N LEU A 26 1.58 19.04 -12.01
CA LEU A 26 1.08 17.77 -11.50
C LEU A 26 -0.17 17.92 -10.64
N GLU A 27 -0.57 19.15 -10.33
CA GLU A 27 -1.73 19.39 -9.48
C GLU A 27 -3.02 19.13 -10.22
N MET A 28 -3.88 18.32 -9.61
CA MET A 28 -5.27 18.19 -10.04
C MET A 28 -6.07 19.40 -9.61
N THR A 29 -7.07 19.76 -10.41
CA THR A 29 -7.96 20.85 -10.07
C THR A 29 -8.77 20.52 -8.81
N GLU A 30 -9.16 21.55 -8.09
CA GLU A 30 -10.05 21.41 -6.93
C GLU A 30 -11.40 20.77 -7.31
N PHE A 31 -11.85 20.97 -8.56
CA PHE A 31 -13.06 20.34 -9.06
C PHE A 31 -12.98 18.82 -8.99
N ILE A 32 -11.88 18.20 -9.40
CA ILE A 32 -11.71 16.76 -9.36
C ILE A 32 -11.65 16.26 -7.92
N THR A 33 -10.76 16.85 -7.11
CA THR A 33 -10.49 16.36 -5.75
C THR A 33 -11.66 16.55 -4.79
N LYS A 34 -12.47 17.63 -4.97
CA LYS A 34 -13.63 17.90 -4.13
C LYS A 34 -14.86 17.08 -4.49
N ASN A 35 -14.95 16.57 -5.71
CA ASN A 35 -16.13 15.85 -6.19
C ASN A 35 -15.96 14.33 -6.18
N LEU A 36 -14.82 13.83 -5.69
CA LEU A 36 -14.61 12.40 -5.43
C LEU A 36 -14.82 12.09 -3.96
N LYS A 37 -15.44 10.94 -3.68
CA LYS A 37 -15.75 10.50 -2.32
C LYS A 37 -14.53 10.01 -1.56
N TYR A 38 -13.52 9.50 -2.24
CA TYR A 38 -12.34 8.87 -1.66
C TYR A 38 -11.05 9.56 -2.12
N ASP A 39 -10.06 9.59 -1.25
CA ASP A 39 -8.71 10.05 -1.58
C ASP A 39 -7.97 9.03 -2.46
N PHE A 40 -7.03 9.51 -3.25
CA PHE A 40 -6.18 8.66 -4.08
C PHE A 40 -5.07 7.99 -3.27
N PHE A 41 -4.85 6.74 -3.55
CA PHE A 41 -3.60 6.07 -3.15
C PHE A 41 -2.40 6.63 -3.94
N GLU A 42 -1.19 6.44 -3.41
CA GLU A 42 0.04 6.95 -4.04
C GLU A 42 0.20 6.55 -5.51
N TRP A 43 -0.08 5.29 -5.85
CA TRP A 43 0.03 4.81 -7.23
C TRP A 43 -1.05 5.38 -8.14
N GLN A 44 -2.25 5.64 -7.63
CA GLN A 44 -3.32 6.31 -8.38
C GLN A 44 -2.94 7.77 -8.64
N LYS A 45 -2.39 8.45 -7.63
CA LYS A 45 -1.86 9.79 -7.78
C LYS A 45 -0.74 9.82 -8.81
N SER A 46 0.20 8.87 -8.77
CA SER A 46 1.27 8.76 -9.75
C SER A 46 0.74 8.51 -11.17
N ALA A 47 -0.30 7.68 -11.32
CA ALA A 47 -0.94 7.42 -12.61
C ALA A 47 -1.63 8.68 -13.18
N LEU A 48 -2.27 9.48 -12.31
CA LEU A 48 -2.85 10.77 -12.70
C LEU A 48 -1.78 11.81 -13.02
N GLU A 49 -0.71 11.88 -12.23
CA GLU A 49 0.45 12.73 -12.53
C GLU A 49 1.02 12.42 -13.93
N ASN A 50 1.19 11.13 -14.25
CA ASN A 50 1.63 10.70 -15.58
C ASN A 50 0.67 11.15 -16.68
N PHE A 51 -0.64 11.01 -16.43
CA PHE A 51 -1.67 11.48 -17.36
C PHE A 51 -1.61 12.99 -17.53
N LEU A 52 -1.47 13.77 -16.47
CA LEU A 52 -1.37 15.24 -16.53
C LEU A 52 -0.13 15.70 -17.29
N ILE A 53 1.01 15.01 -17.14
CA ILE A 53 2.20 15.28 -17.95
C ILE A 53 1.89 15.03 -19.43
N PHE A 54 1.34 13.87 -19.75
CA PHE A 54 0.95 13.60 -21.13
C PHE A 54 0.02 14.67 -21.68
N ASP A 55 -1.03 15.06 -20.96
CA ASP A 55 -2.02 16.01 -21.46
C ASP A 55 -1.48 17.46 -21.56
N ARG A 56 -0.71 17.92 -20.56
CA ARG A 56 -0.26 19.31 -20.43
C ARG A 56 1.05 19.62 -21.16
N THR A 57 1.81 18.61 -21.54
CA THR A 57 3.04 18.79 -22.31
C THR A 57 2.70 18.96 -23.79
N SER A 58 3.19 20.03 -24.43
CA SER A 58 2.90 20.33 -25.85
C SER A 58 3.63 19.38 -26.81
N GLU A 59 4.84 18.97 -26.46
CA GLU A 59 5.71 18.12 -27.28
C GLU A 59 6.37 17.06 -26.38
N LEU A 60 6.47 15.86 -26.92
CA LEU A 60 7.22 14.75 -26.35
C LEU A 60 8.31 14.37 -27.35
N ASP A 61 9.56 14.73 -27.08
CA ASP A 61 10.70 14.60 -28.03
C ASP A 61 10.81 13.19 -28.63
N ASP A 62 10.58 12.15 -27.80
CA ASP A 62 10.62 10.76 -28.23
C ASP A 62 9.34 10.31 -29.00
N PHE A 63 8.25 11.10 -29.00
CA PHE A 63 6.96 10.78 -29.62
C PHE A 63 6.29 12.02 -30.28
N PRO A 64 6.92 12.65 -31.29
CA PRO A 64 6.46 13.94 -31.83
C PRO A 64 5.08 13.87 -32.49
N ASP A 65 4.69 12.72 -33.07
CA ASP A 65 3.40 12.55 -33.76
C ASP A 65 2.25 12.17 -32.85
N LEU A 66 2.51 11.91 -31.55
CA LEU A 66 1.49 11.38 -30.67
C LEU A 66 0.37 12.38 -30.37
N LYS A 67 0.70 13.67 -30.33
CA LYS A 67 -0.26 14.75 -30.07
C LYS A 67 -1.11 15.13 -31.29
N ASN A 68 -0.73 14.68 -32.47
CA ASN A 68 -1.44 14.95 -33.72
C ASN A 68 -2.54 13.91 -34.00
N LYS A 69 -2.69 12.91 -33.13
CA LYS A 69 -3.68 11.83 -33.25
C LYS A 69 -4.71 11.94 -32.12
N PRO A 70 -5.91 11.35 -32.30
CA PRO A 70 -6.85 11.19 -31.20
C PRO A 70 -6.19 10.49 -30.00
N THR A 71 -6.48 10.97 -28.79
CA THR A 71 -5.89 10.44 -27.58
C THR A 71 -6.26 8.96 -27.36
N HIS A 72 -5.27 8.10 -27.31
CA HIS A 72 -5.44 6.68 -26.99
C HIS A 72 -4.40 6.27 -25.92
N LEU A 73 -4.85 6.07 -24.70
CA LEU A 73 -3.99 5.75 -23.57
C LEU A 73 -4.43 4.47 -22.87
N LEU A 74 -3.45 3.74 -22.32
CA LEU A 74 -3.67 2.51 -21.57
C LEU A 74 -3.14 2.65 -20.13
N PHE A 75 -4.01 2.41 -19.17
CA PHE A 75 -3.70 2.29 -17.75
C PHE A 75 -3.57 0.81 -17.38
N ASN A 76 -2.34 0.31 -17.30
CA ASN A 76 -2.08 -1.06 -16.86
C ASN A 76 -1.97 -1.08 -15.32
N MET A 77 -3.05 -1.46 -14.66
CA MET A 77 -3.17 -1.45 -13.21
C MET A 77 -3.75 -2.77 -12.70
N ALA A 78 -3.15 -3.33 -11.64
CA ALA A 78 -3.59 -4.58 -11.04
C ALA A 78 -5.08 -4.61 -10.71
N THR A 79 -5.64 -5.81 -10.66
CA THR A 79 -7.00 -6.00 -10.16
C THR A 79 -7.05 -5.55 -8.70
N GLY A 80 -8.03 -4.68 -8.36
CA GLY A 80 -8.13 -4.11 -7.01
C GLY A 80 -7.31 -2.83 -6.78
N ALA A 81 -6.45 -2.42 -7.71
CA ALA A 81 -5.68 -1.17 -7.60
C ALA A 81 -6.53 0.11 -7.81
N GLY A 82 -7.85 -0.03 -8.03
CA GLY A 82 -8.79 1.08 -8.14
C GLY A 82 -8.91 1.70 -9.53
N LYS A 83 -8.87 0.89 -10.60
CA LYS A 83 -9.12 1.33 -11.98
C LYS A 83 -10.40 2.18 -12.11
N THR A 84 -11.49 1.76 -11.47
CA THR A 84 -12.78 2.47 -11.52
C THR A 84 -12.70 3.87 -10.91
N MET A 85 -11.89 4.05 -9.85
CA MET A 85 -11.62 5.36 -9.26
C MET A 85 -10.85 6.28 -10.21
N MET A 86 -9.92 5.72 -10.97
CA MET A 86 -9.21 6.45 -12.04
C MET A 86 -10.17 6.90 -13.13
N MET A 87 -11.09 6.02 -13.56
CA MET A 87 -12.12 6.37 -14.53
C MET A 87 -12.99 7.52 -14.04
N ALA A 88 -13.42 7.50 -12.76
CA ALA A 88 -14.20 8.59 -12.16
C ALA A 88 -13.45 9.92 -12.18
N ALA A 89 -12.17 9.93 -11.83
CA ALA A 89 -11.33 11.13 -11.88
C ALA A 89 -11.19 11.68 -13.31
N LEU A 90 -10.99 10.78 -14.28
CA LEU A 90 -10.84 11.18 -15.69
C LEU A 90 -12.16 11.65 -16.31
N ILE A 91 -13.30 11.13 -15.86
CA ILE A 91 -14.62 11.69 -16.23
C ILE A 91 -14.72 13.15 -15.79
N LEU A 92 -14.40 13.46 -14.54
CA LEU A 92 -14.40 14.83 -14.02
C LEU A 92 -13.38 15.71 -14.78
N TYR A 93 -12.20 15.19 -15.04
CA TYR A 93 -11.16 15.91 -15.78
C TYR A 93 -11.63 16.30 -17.19
N TYR A 94 -12.17 15.36 -17.95
CA TYR A 94 -12.65 15.65 -19.31
C TYR A 94 -13.93 16.48 -19.31
N PHE A 95 -14.75 16.39 -18.26
CA PHE A 95 -15.88 17.32 -18.10
C PHE A 95 -15.40 18.77 -17.96
N GLU A 96 -14.34 19.01 -17.16
CA GLU A 96 -13.70 20.34 -17.07
C GLU A 96 -13.12 20.82 -18.39
N LYS A 97 -12.65 19.91 -19.24
CA LYS A 97 -12.17 20.18 -20.61
C LYS A 97 -13.31 20.44 -21.61
N GLY A 98 -14.56 20.33 -21.19
CA GLY A 98 -15.73 20.62 -22.05
C GLY A 98 -16.43 19.37 -22.61
N TYR A 99 -15.94 18.17 -22.35
CA TYR A 99 -16.63 16.95 -22.77
C TYR A 99 -17.87 16.71 -21.91
N ARG A 100 -18.90 16.15 -22.53
CA ARG A 100 -20.19 15.86 -21.88
C ARG A 100 -20.61 14.39 -22.04
N HIS A 101 -20.08 13.70 -23.03
CA HIS A 101 -20.53 12.39 -23.48
C HIS A 101 -19.46 11.33 -23.21
N PHE A 102 -19.79 10.37 -22.34
CA PHE A 102 -18.89 9.32 -21.88
C PHE A 102 -19.46 7.95 -22.26
N LEU A 103 -18.65 7.13 -22.94
CA LEU A 103 -19.03 5.80 -23.37
C LEU A 103 -18.22 4.77 -22.59
N PHE A 104 -18.83 4.13 -21.61
CA PHE A 104 -18.22 3.01 -20.90
C PHE A 104 -18.59 1.69 -21.58
N PHE A 105 -17.57 0.87 -21.86
CA PHE A 105 -17.78 -0.46 -22.42
C PHE A 105 -16.80 -1.48 -21.83
N VAL A 106 -17.28 -2.75 -21.74
CA VAL A 106 -16.54 -3.90 -21.23
C VAL A 106 -17.08 -5.17 -21.89
N ASN A 107 -16.36 -6.28 -21.73
CA ASN A 107 -16.76 -7.55 -22.37
C ASN A 107 -18.01 -8.21 -21.74
N GLN A 108 -18.27 -7.99 -20.42
CA GLN A 108 -19.32 -8.72 -19.67
C GLN A 108 -20.38 -7.78 -19.10
N ASN A 109 -21.66 -8.17 -19.19
CA ASN A 109 -22.77 -7.37 -18.71
C ASN A 109 -22.79 -7.17 -17.18
N ASN A 110 -22.37 -8.17 -16.39
CA ASN A 110 -22.30 -8.06 -14.95
C ASN A 110 -21.32 -6.97 -14.47
N ILE A 111 -20.25 -6.70 -15.25
CA ILE A 111 -19.32 -5.61 -14.97
C ILE A 111 -19.95 -4.26 -15.34
N VAL A 112 -20.77 -4.24 -16.41
CA VAL A 112 -21.53 -3.04 -16.81
C VAL A 112 -22.40 -2.58 -15.64
N ASP A 113 -23.28 -3.46 -15.11
CA ASP A 113 -24.22 -3.14 -14.05
C ASP A 113 -23.51 -2.67 -12.76
N LYS A 114 -22.40 -3.33 -12.43
CA LYS A 114 -21.61 -2.98 -11.24
C LYS A 114 -20.95 -1.59 -11.39
N THR A 115 -20.38 -1.29 -12.54
CA THR A 115 -19.72 -0.01 -12.77
C THR A 115 -20.75 1.12 -12.87
N GLU A 116 -21.90 0.85 -13.44
CA GLU A 116 -23.04 1.77 -13.45
C GLU A 116 -23.42 2.18 -12.03
N ASN A 117 -23.63 1.23 -11.12
CA ASN A 117 -23.98 1.50 -9.72
C ASN A 117 -22.90 2.35 -9.03
N ASN A 118 -21.62 2.10 -9.30
CA ASN A 118 -20.52 2.87 -8.73
C ASN A 118 -20.48 4.34 -9.20
N PHE A 119 -21.04 4.64 -10.37
CA PHE A 119 -21.02 5.99 -10.95
C PHE A 119 -22.34 6.73 -10.83
N ILE A 120 -23.47 6.03 -10.75
CA ILE A 120 -24.80 6.64 -10.87
C ILE A 120 -25.62 6.57 -9.58
N ASP A 121 -25.45 5.52 -8.77
CA ASP A 121 -26.27 5.31 -7.57
C ASP A 121 -25.57 5.85 -6.29
N PRO A 122 -26.00 7.03 -5.77
CA PRO A 122 -25.39 7.60 -4.56
C PRO A 122 -25.62 6.76 -3.31
N THR A 123 -26.61 5.85 -3.34
CA THR A 123 -26.91 4.96 -2.20
C THR A 123 -26.01 3.71 -2.19
N HIS A 124 -25.34 3.44 -3.29
CA HIS A 124 -24.46 2.29 -3.40
C HIS A 124 -23.20 2.47 -2.52
N ALA A 125 -22.83 1.42 -1.79
CA ALA A 125 -21.70 1.46 -0.85
C ALA A 125 -20.36 1.85 -1.52
N LYS A 126 -20.18 1.50 -2.79
CA LYS A 126 -18.97 1.79 -3.59
C LYS A 126 -19.16 2.97 -4.57
N PHE A 127 -20.13 3.84 -4.33
CA PHE A 127 -20.32 5.06 -5.11
C PHE A 127 -19.09 5.98 -5.00
N LEU A 128 -18.60 6.49 -6.11
CA LEU A 128 -17.27 7.11 -6.21
C LEU A 128 -17.28 8.63 -6.14
N PHE A 129 -18.40 9.27 -6.49
CA PHE A 129 -18.50 10.72 -6.44
C PHE A 129 -19.03 11.21 -5.08
N THR A 130 -18.97 12.49 -4.82
CA THR A 130 -19.72 13.12 -3.74
C THR A 130 -21.22 13.08 -4.05
N GLU A 131 -22.06 13.26 -3.04
CA GLU A 131 -23.53 13.25 -3.21
C GLU A 131 -24.02 14.22 -4.31
N LYS A 132 -23.32 15.33 -4.46
CA LYS A 132 -23.56 16.32 -5.53
C LYS A 132 -22.22 16.73 -6.13
N ILE A 133 -22.08 16.61 -7.44
CA ILE A 133 -20.92 17.13 -8.16
C ILE A 133 -21.12 18.65 -8.31
N LEU A 134 -20.18 19.45 -7.80
CA LEU A 134 -20.27 20.89 -7.76
C LEU A 134 -19.16 21.55 -8.60
N GLN A 135 -19.52 22.47 -9.47
CA GLN A 135 -18.60 23.40 -10.12
C GLN A 135 -18.93 24.83 -9.69
N GLY A 136 -18.14 25.37 -8.76
CA GLY A 136 -18.54 26.56 -8.02
C GLY A 136 -19.82 26.30 -7.22
N ASP A 137 -20.86 27.07 -7.46
CA ASP A 137 -22.19 26.91 -6.84
C ASP A 137 -23.15 26.07 -7.69
N THR A 138 -22.74 25.65 -8.89
CA THR A 138 -23.60 24.93 -9.83
C THR A 138 -23.49 23.43 -9.60
N VAL A 139 -24.64 22.76 -9.45
CA VAL A 139 -24.73 21.31 -9.39
C VAL A 139 -24.65 20.73 -10.79
N ILE A 140 -23.68 19.87 -11.03
CA ILE A 140 -23.51 19.17 -12.30
C ILE A 140 -24.22 17.81 -12.20
N PRO A 141 -25.26 17.58 -13.00
CA PRO A 141 -25.96 16.30 -13.01
C PRO A 141 -25.10 15.23 -13.71
N ILE A 142 -25.07 14.03 -13.13
CA ILE A 142 -24.54 12.84 -13.76
C ILE A 142 -25.68 11.88 -14.08
N ARG A 143 -25.76 11.41 -15.32
CA ARG A 143 -26.89 10.62 -15.80
C ARG A 143 -26.46 9.42 -16.63
N LYS A 144 -27.08 8.29 -16.40
CA LYS A 144 -27.07 7.18 -17.35
C LYS A 144 -27.97 7.54 -18.54
N VAL A 145 -27.49 7.29 -19.74
CA VAL A 145 -28.28 7.49 -20.98
C VAL A 145 -28.17 6.26 -21.89
N GLU A 146 -29.25 5.98 -22.62
CA GLU A 146 -29.20 5.01 -23.74
C GLU A 146 -28.79 5.71 -25.06
N THR A 147 -29.19 6.98 -25.22
CA THR A 147 -28.81 7.83 -26.34
C THR A 147 -28.33 9.16 -25.82
N PHE A 148 -27.22 9.67 -26.34
CA PHE A 148 -26.67 10.95 -25.95
C PHE A 148 -27.50 12.15 -26.46
N SER A 149 -27.62 13.19 -25.64
CA SER A 149 -28.23 14.47 -26.03
C SER A 149 -27.22 15.28 -26.85
N PRO A 150 -27.61 15.92 -27.95
CA PRO A 150 -26.69 16.80 -28.70
C PRO A 150 -26.10 17.94 -27.85
N HIS A 151 -26.89 18.44 -26.91
CA HIS A 151 -26.49 19.48 -25.95
C HIS A 151 -26.78 18.99 -24.53
N SER A 152 -25.76 18.67 -23.76
CA SER A 152 -25.91 18.27 -22.39
C SER A 152 -25.38 19.33 -21.43
N ASP A 153 -26.11 19.58 -20.35
CA ASP A 153 -25.73 20.46 -19.22
C ASP A 153 -24.88 19.75 -18.16
N GLY A 154 -24.75 18.42 -18.27
CA GLY A 154 -24.07 17.59 -17.29
C GLY A 154 -23.23 16.47 -17.91
N ILE A 155 -22.93 15.48 -17.09
CA ILE A 155 -22.16 14.29 -17.45
C ILE A 155 -23.15 13.21 -17.90
N GLU A 156 -23.13 12.84 -19.17
CA GLU A 156 -23.91 11.73 -19.71
C GLU A 156 -23.02 10.52 -19.93
N ILE A 157 -23.40 9.38 -19.33
CA ILE A 157 -22.66 8.12 -19.48
C ILE A 157 -23.56 7.05 -20.08
N LYS A 158 -23.14 6.50 -21.21
CA LYS A 158 -23.72 5.28 -21.77
C LYS A 158 -22.92 4.08 -21.32
N PHE A 159 -23.57 3.16 -20.62
CA PHE A 159 -22.98 1.91 -20.17
C PHE A 159 -23.40 0.77 -21.11
N THR A 160 -22.42 0.00 -21.62
CA THR A 160 -22.73 -1.06 -22.58
C THR A 160 -21.67 -2.17 -22.53
N SER A 161 -22.04 -3.36 -23.03
CA SER A 161 -21.05 -4.36 -23.39
C SER A 161 -20.54 -4.13 -24.81
N ILE A 162 -19.29 -4.52 -25.08
CA ILE A 162 -18.69 -4.36 -26.40
C ILE A 162 -19.53 -5.03 -27.51
N GLN A 163 -20.11 -6.19 -27.21
CA GLN A 163 -20.98 -6.91 -28.13
C GLN A 163 -22.28 -6.14 -28.40
N LYS A 164 -22.91 -5.57 -27.36
CA LYS A 164 -24.11 -4.75 -27.54
C LYS A 164 -23.79 -3.51 -28.36
N LEU A 165 -22.66 -2.84 -28.06
CA LEU A 165 -22.20 -1.66 -28.80
C LEU A 165 -21.97 -1.99 -30.28
N TYR A 166 -21.33 -3.11 -30.57
CA TYR A 166 -21.09 -3.58 -31.93
C TYR A 166 -22.42 -3.78 -32.68
N ASN A 167 -23.38 -4.44 -32.05
CA ASN A 167 -24.70 -4.68 -32.63
C ASN A 167 -25.48 -3.37 -32.83
N ASP A 168 -25.44 -2.46 -31.86
CA ASP A 168 -26.12 -1.14 -31.93
C ASP A 168 -25.59 -0.30 -33.08
N ILE A 169 -24.30 -0.35 -33.39
CA ILE A 169 -23.66 0.42 -34.46
C ILE A 169 -23.93 -0.17 -35.85
N HIS A 170 -23.99 -1.52 -35.95
CA HIS A 170 -24.10 -2.23 -37.23
C HIS A 170 -25.54 -2.62 -37.61
N THR A 171 -26.52 -2.43 -36.70
CA THR A 171 -27.90 -2.82 -36.92
C THR A 171 -28.81 -1.61 -36.63
N GLU A 172 -29.37 -1.00 -37.66
CA GLU A 172 -30.33 0.08 -37.48
C GLU A 172 -31.65 -0.45 -36.87
N ARG A 173 -32.00 0.07 -35.73
CA ARG A 173 -33.28 -0.18 -35.05
C ARG A 173 -33.86 1.13 -34.55
N GLU A 174 -35.18 1.18 -34.40
CA GLU A 174 -35.85 2.36 -33.84
C GLU A 174 -35.37 2.68 -32.43
N ASN A 175 -35.13 3.96 -32.15
CA ASN A 175 -34.67 4.52 -30.87
C ASN A 175 -33.27 4.04 -30.43
N GLN A 176 -32.36 3.69 -31.33
CA GLN A 176 -30.96 3.37 -31.02
C GLN A 176 -30.00 4.48 -31.50
N THR A 177 -28.88 4.60 -30.82
CA THR A 177 -27.79 5.51 -31.19
C THR A 177 -27.10 4.98 -32.44
N THR A 178 -27.13 5.74 -33.53
CA THR A 178 -26.44 5.38 -34.76
C THR A 178 -24.98 5.82 -34.75
N LEU A 179 -24.16 5.23 -35.62
CA LEU A 179 -22.77 5.65 -35.80
C LEU A 179 -22.71 7.13 -36.24
N ALA A 180 -23.64 7.56 -37.10
CA ALA A 180 -23.72 8.93 -37.56
C ALA A 180 -24.03 9.94 -36.42
N ASP A 181 -24.81 9.53 -35.42
CA ASP A 181 -25.05 10.37 -34.25
C ASP A 181 -23.82 10.47 -33.36
N LEU A 182 -23.12 9.38 -33.15
CA LEU A 182 -21.86 9.34 -32.37
C LEU A 182 -20.76 10.19 -33.06
N HIS A 183 -20.70 10.23 -34.37
CA HIS A 183 -19.73 11.05 -35.12
C HIS A 183 -19.94 12.57 -34.96
N LYS A 184 -21.14 13.01 -34.58
CA LYS A 184 -21.41 14.43 -34.29
C LYS A 184 -20.93 14.89 -32.92
N LEU A 185 -20.59 13.95 -32.05
CA LEU A 185 -20.24 14.21 -30.65
C LEU A 185 -18.72 14.07 -30.43
N ASN A 186 -18.22 14.76 -29.43
CA ASN A 186 -16.89 14.49 -28.86
C ASN A 186 -17.06 13.52 -27.69
N LEU A 187 -16.51 12.32 -27.86
CA LEU A 187 -16.68 11.21 -26.94
C LEU A 187 -15.41 10.96 -26.12
N VAL A 188 -15.59 10.69 -24.82
CA VAL A 188 -14.59 10.04 -23.99
C VAL A 188 -15.00 8.59 -23.81
N MET A 189 -14.22 7.69 -24.36
CA MET A 189 -14.45 6.25 -24.31
C MET A 189 -13.62 5.63 -23.20
N LEU A 190 -14.27 4.86 -22.33
CA LEU A 190 -13.68 4.18 -21.19
C LEU A 190 -13.81 2.67 -21.40
N GLY A 191 -12.73 2.04 -21.80
CA GLY A 191 -12.68 0.58 -22.03
C GLY A 191 -12.10 -0.15 -20.82
N ASP A 192 -12.91 -0.92 -20.10
CA ASP A 192 -12.41 -1.77 -19.01
C ASP A 192 -12.11 -3.18 -19.52
N GLU A 193 -11.14 -3.84 -18.88
CA GLU A 193 -10.58 -5.15 -19.27
C GLU A 193 -10.16 -5.20 -20.75
N ALA A 194 -9.43 -4.16 -21.18
CA ALA A 194 -9.06 -3.91 -22.58
C ALA A 194 -8.29 -5.07 -23.26
N HIS A 195 -7.72 -6.00 -22.49
CA HIS A 195 -7.08 -7.19 -23.03
C HIS A 195 -8.04 -8.09 -23.84
N HIS A 196 -9.36 -7.98 -23.64
CA HIS A 196 -10.35 -8.67 -24.44
C HIS A 196 -10.55 -8.09 -25.84
N LEU A 197 -10.14 -6.82 -26.04
CA LEU A 197 -10.20 -6.18 -27.35
C LEU A 197 -9.06 -6.61 -28.30
N ASN A 198 -8.00 -7.23 -27.75
CA ASN A 198 -6.86 -7.62 -28.53
C ASN A 198 -7.10 -8.96 -29.25
N ALA A 199 -7.23 -8.91 -30.56
CA ALA A 199 -7.18 -10.11 -31.39
C ALA A 199 -5.80 -10.77 -31.24
N GLN A 200 -5.76 -12.04 -30.83
CA GLN A 200 -4.51 -12.81 -30.83
C GLN A 200 -4.17 -13.15 -32.27
N THR A 201 -3.30 -12.39 -32.93
CA THR A 201 -2.78 -12.70 -34.24
C THR A 201 -1.88 -13.93 -34.15
N LYS A 202 -2.41 -15.08 -34.53
CA LYS A 202 -1.58 -16.21 -35.00
C LYS A 202 -1.08 -15.84 -36.38
N GLY A 203 0.26 -15.73 -36.52
CA GLY A 203 0.90 -15.40 -37.78
C GLY A 203 0.35 -16.15 -38.97
N LYS A 204 -0.33 -15.42 -39.81
CA LYS A 204 -0.42 -15.66 -41.26
C LYS A 204 -0.41 -14.28 -41.91
N LYS A 205 0.59 -14.04 -42.72
CA LYS A 205 0.58 -12.96 -43.69
C LYS A 205 -0.62 -13.20 -44.61
N GLN A 206 -1.65 -12.38 -44.46
CA GLN A 206 -2.73 -12.33 -45.41
C GLN A 206 -3.09 -10.87 -45.66
N GLY A 207 -3.20 -10.49 -46.93
CA GLY A 207 -3.50 -9.16 -47.40
C GLY A 207 -4.79 -8.62 -46.81
N GLU A 208 -5.03 -7.34 -47.00
CA GLU A 208 -6.22 -6.61 -46.57
C GLU A 208 -7.48 -7.47 -46.81
N LEU A 209 -7.95 -8.03 -45.68
CA LEU A 209 -9.21 -8.77 -45.67
C LEU A 209 -10.35 -7.79 -45.63
N ASP A 210 -11.30 -8.04 -46.47
CA ASP A 210 -12.60 -7.40 -46.43
C ASP A 210 -13.34 -7.92 -45.18
N LEU A 211 -13.12 -7.28 -44.07
CA LEU A 211 -13.52 -7.73 -42.71
C LEU A 211 -15.06 -7.92 -42.64
N GLU A 212 -15.83 -7.15 -43.42
CA GLU A 212 -17.30 -7.28 -43.47
C GLU A 212 -17.76 -8.60 -44.09
N VAL A 213 -17.05 -9.12 -45.08
CA VAL A 213 -17.40 -10.35 -45.74
C VAL A 213 -17.08 -11.57 -44.89
N GLU A 214 -15.93 -11.55 -44.17
CA GLU A 214 -15.53 -12.63 -43.24
C GLU A 214 -16.37 -12.68 -41.97
N LEU A 215 -16.74 -11.54 -41.38
CA LEU A 215 -17.62 -11.49 -40.21
C LEU A 215 -19.01 -12.07 -40.52
N LYS A 216 -19.54 -11.88 -41.73
CA LYS A 216 -20.82 -12.49 -42.17
C LYS A 216 -20.72 -14.00 -42.48
N ALA A 217 -19.56 -14.46 -42.90
CA ALA A 217 -19.39 -15.87 -43.32
C ALA A 217 -19.09 -16.83 -42.15
N ASN A 218 -18.51 -16.33 -41.02
CA ASN A 218 -18.03 -17.14 -39.91
C ASN A 218 -18.53 -16.64 -38.55
N ALA A 219 -19.80 -16.30 -38.44
CA ALA A 219 -20.41 -15.91 -37.15
C ALA A 219 -20.28 -17.03 -36.10
N GLY A 220 -19.29 -16.96 -35.26
CA GLY A 220 -18.99 -17.97 -34.22
C GLY A 220 -17.51 -18.15 -33.92
N ASN A 221 -16.61 -17.48 -34.65
CA ASN A 221 -15.18 -17.51 -34.35
C ASN A 221 -14.81 -16.30 -33.47
N ALA A 222 -14.51 -16.54 -32.19
CA ALA A 222 -14.21 -15.49 -31.20
C ALA A 222 -13.05 -14.56 -31.60
N GLU A 223 -12.14 -15.00 -32.49
CA GLU A 223 -11.04 -14.16 -32.98
C GLU A 223 -11.52 -13.14 -34.03
N ILE A 224 -12.47 -13.53 -34.88
CA ILE A 224 -13.06 -12.65 -35.90
C ILE A 224 -13.94 -11.59 -35.22
N GLU A 225 -14.72 -11.97 -34.19
CA GLU A 225 -15.50 -11.03 -33.38
C GLU A 225 -14.60 -9.98 -32.70
N ARG A 226 -13.49 -10.39 -32.13
CA ARG A 226 -12.55 -9.46 -31.49
C ARG A 226 -11.89 -8.49 -32.47
N LYS A 227 -11.54 -8.93 -33.67
CA LYS A 227 -11.04 -8.04 -34.75
C LYS A 227 -12.10 -7.02 -35.16
N GLY A 228 -13.34 -7.43 -35.23
CA GLY A 228 -14.47 -6.54 -35.51
C GLY A 228 -14.69 -5.50 -34.42
N TRP A 229 -14.58 -5.88 -33.15
CA TRP A 229 -14.67 -4.95 -32.02
C TRP A 229 -13.51 -3.95 -31.98
N GLU A 230 -12.29 -4.40 -32.23
CA GLU A 230 -11.11 -3.54 -32.31
C GLU A 230 -11.25 -2.52 -33.44
N HIS A 231 -11.66 -2.95 -34.62
CA HIS A 231 -11.92 -2.07 -35.77
C HIS A 231 -13.00 -1.04 -35.44
N MET A 232 -14.12 -1.44 -34.84
CA MET A 232 -15.20 -0.54 -34.45
C MET A 232 -14.70 0.54 -33.51
N VAL A 233 -13.99 0.16 -32.45
CA VAL A 233 -13.52 1.12 -31.43
C VAL A 233 -12.46 2.05 -32.00
N LEU A 234 -11.45 1.51 -32.71
CA LEU A 234 -10.30 2.31 -33.16
C LEU A 234 -10.60 3.08 -34.45
N GLN A 235 -11.24 2.47 -35.44
CA GLN A 235 -11.43 3.09 -36.76
C GLN A 235 -12.75 3.86 -36.84
N LEU A 236 -13.86 3.26 -36.40
CA LEU A 236 -15.16 3.90 -36.54
C LEU A 236 -15.41 4.95 -35.46
N LEU A 237 -15.09 4.67 -34.20
CA LEU A 237 -15.37 5.58 -33.10
C LEU A 237 -14.21 6.54 -32.85
N LEU A 238 -13.01 6.05 -32.55
CA LEU A 238 -11.87 6.92 -32.17
C LEU A 238 -11.43 7.80 -33.33
N ASN A 239 -11.19 7.21 -34.51
CA ASN A 239 -10.73 7.93 -35.70
C ASN A 239 -11.87 8.44 -36.59
N LYS A 240 -13.13 8.26 -36.21
CA LYS A 240 -14.30 8.68 -36.98
C LYS A 240 -14.19 8.33 -38.48
N ASN A 241 -13.67 7.13 -38.77
CA ASN A 241 -13.40 6.63 -40.10
C ASN A 241 -12.50 7.57 -40.96
N GLY A 242 -11.45 8.12 -40.31
CA GLY A 242 -10.49 9.03 -40.96
C GLY A 242 -10.86 10.51 -41.00
N ASN A 243 -12.00 10.88 -40.42
CA ASN A 243 -12.36 12.28 -40.25
C ASN A 243 -11.68 12.90 -39.02
N PRO A 244 -11.54 14.25 -38.98
CA PRO A 244 -11.01 14.92 -37.80
C PRO A 244 -11.79 14.52 -36.53
N SER A 245 -11.08 14.10 -35.50
CA SER A 245 -11.67 13.58 -34.27
C SER A 245 -10.94 14.10 -33.03
N GLU A 246 -11.70 14.62 -32.08
CA GLU A 246 -11.26 14.95 -30.73
C GLU A 246 -11.67 13.84 -29.74
N ASN A 247 -12.10 12.68 -30.22
CA ASN A 247 -12.48 11.58 -29.38
C ASN A 247 -11.27 11.05 -28.60
N VAL A 248 -11.54 10.58 -27.40
CA VAL A 248 -10.55 10.07 -26.45
C VAL A 248 -10.87 8.61 -26.14
N LEU A 249 -9.86 7.75 -26.17
CA LEU A 249 -9.94 6.37 -25.71
C LEU A 249 -8.99 6.14 -24.53
N LEU A 250 -9.56 5.80 -23.42
CA LEU A 250 -8.85 5.42 -22.19
C LEU A 250 -9.12 3.96 -21.88
N GLU A 251 -8.13 3.14 -22.05
CA GLU A 251 -8.20 1.71 -21.81
C GLU A 251 -7.63 1.38 -20.41
N PHE A 252 -8.28 0.44 -19.74
CA PHE A 252 -7.88 -0.06 -18.43
C PHE A 252 -7.76 -1.58 -18.47
N THR A 253 -6.64 -2.11 -17.96
CA THR A 253 -6.45 -3.55 -17.85
C THR A 253 -5.53 -3.91 -16.70
N ALA A 254 -5.77 -5.06 -16.07
CA ALA A 254 -4.85 -5.62 -15.09
C ALA A 254 -3.75 -6.46 -15.75
N THR A 255 -4.04 -7.07 -16.88
CA THR A 255 -3.16 -8.01 -17.56
C THR A 255 -2.96 -7.58 -19.01
N LEU A 256 -1.73 -7.33 -19.39
CA LEU A 256 -1.36 -7.13 -20.79
C LEU A 256 -0.61 -8.39 -21.25
N PRO A 257 -1.04 -9.06 -22.35
CA PRO A 257 -0.32 -10.24 -22.85
C PRO A 257 1.15 -9.92 -23.16
N GLU A 258 2.06 -10.82 -22.78
CA GLU A 258 3.51 -10.69 -23.03
C GLU A 258 3.91 -10.92 -24.51
N ASN A 259 2.95 -11.06 -25.41
CA ASN A 259 3.22 -11.19 -26.83
C ASN A 259 3.88 -9.92 -27.36
N ALA A 260 5.01 -10.05 -28.08
CA ALA A 260 5.77 -8.94 -28.63
C ALA A 260 4.93 -8.01 -29.51
N GLU A 261 3.97 -8.52 -30.26
CA GLU A 261 3.06 -7.71 -31.11
C GLU A 261 2.15 -6.81 -30.25
N VAL A 262 1.61 -7.33 -29.14
CA VAL A 262 0.76 -6.57 -28.23
C VAL A 262 1.61 -5.54 -27.48
N GLN A 263 2.80 -5.90 -27.03
CA GLN A 263 3.73 -4.98 -26.36
C GLN A 263 4.13 -3.84 -27.30
N GLN A 264 4.42 -4.12 -28.55
CA GLN A 264 4.75 -3.11 -29.56
C GLN A 264 3.54 -2.21 -29.88
N LYS A 265 2.34 -2.78 -30.00
CA LYS A 265 1.08 -2.02 -30.23
C LYS A 265 0.80 -1.00 -29.13
N TYR A 266 1.13 -1.32 -27.89
CA TYR A 266 0.88 -0.47 -26.72
C TYR A 266 2.11 0.31 -26.23
N ALA A 267 3.26 0.19 -26.90
CA ALA A 267 4.49 0.86 -26.48
C ALA A 267 4.37 2.38 -26.39
N ASP A 268 3.57 2.98 -27.28
CA ASP A 268 3.26 4.43 -27.36
C ASP A 268 1.93 4.80 -26.67
N LYS A 269 1.29 3.91 -25.91
CA LYS A 269 -0.03 4.12 -25.28
C LYS A 269 -0.03 3.89 -23.78
N ILE A 270 0.86 3.05 -23.27
CA ILE A 270 0.92 2.76 -21.84
C ILE A 270 1.40 3.99 -21.10
N ILE A 271 0.53 4.53 -20.22
CA ILE A 271 0.84 5.73 -19.45
C ILE A 271 1.20 5.40 -18.00
N THR A 272 0.76 4.25 -17.51
CA THR A 272 1.10 3.75 -16.18
C THR A 272 1.23 2.24 -16.19
N LYS A 273 2.20 1.74 -15.39
CA LYS A 273 2.38 0.31 -15.10
C LYS A 273 2.38 0.16 -13.59
N PHE A 274 1.30 -0.33 -13.06
CA PHE A 274 1.19 -0.71 -11.66
C PHE A 274 0.62 -2.12 -11.59
N GLY A 275 1.49 -3.07 -11.81
CA GLY A 275 1.15 -4.49 -11.85
C GLY A 275 0.89 -5.06 -10.47
N LEU A 276 0.60 -6.35 -10.46
CA LEU A 276 0.32 -7.06 -9.23
C LEU A 276 1.57 -7.21 -8.37
N LYS A 277 2.76 -7.32 -8.98
CA LYS A 277 4.05 -7.38 -8.27
C LYS A 277 4.24 -6.13 -7.39
N GLU A 278 4.07 -4.95 -7.96
CA GLU A 278 4.19 -3.69 -7.23
C GLU A 278 3.12 -3.56 -6.14
N PHE A 279 1.90 -4.03 -6.43
CA PHE A 279 0.78 -3.99 -5.49
C PHE A 279 1.04 -4.91 -4.28
N LEU A 280 1.56 -6.11 -4.51
CA LEU A 280 2.00 -7.05 -3.48
C LEU A 280 3.15 -6.48 -2.63
N GLN A 281 4.19 -5.94 -3.29
CA GLN A 281 5.36 -5.38 -2.62
C GLN A 281 5.01 -4.20 -1.72
N LYS A 282 4.05 -3.39 -2.11
CA LYS A 282 3.55 -2.27 -1.29
C LYS A 282 2.67 -2.70 -0.12
N GLY A 283 2.33 -3.99 0.00
CA GLY A 283 1.59 -4.56 1.12
C GLY A 283 0.07 -4.32 1.09
N TYR A 284 -0.51 -3.96 -0.05
CA TYR A 284 -1.94 -3.71 -0.18
C TYR A 284 -2.76 -4.94 -0.61
N THR A 285 -2.16 -6.12 -0.53
CA THR A 285 -2.79 -7.41 -0.80
C THR A 285 -2.56 -8.35 0.35
N LYS A 286 -3.35 -9.43 0.43
CA LYS A 286 -2.99 -10.59 1.25
C LYS A 286 -1.76 -11.28 0.65
N GLU A 287 -0.99 -11.93 1.48
CA GLU A 287 0.06 -12.86 1.05
C GLU A 287 -0.55 -14.20 0.64
N ILE A 288 0.04 -14.86 -0.35
CA ILE A 288 -0.47 -16.14 -0.85
C ILE A 288 0.31 -17.28 -0.22
N ASN A 289 -0.41 -18.18 0.43
CA ASN A 289 0.12 -19.42 0.97
C ASN A 289 -0.42 -20.60 0.17
N LEU A 290 0.45 -21.31 -0.52
CA LEU A 290 0.10 -22.56 -1.20
C LEU A 290 0.21 -23.72 -0.20
N VAL A 291 -0.91 -24.34 0.11
CA VAL A 291 -0.97 -25.52 0.97
C VAL A 291 -1.19 -26.74 0.09
N SER A 292 -0.13 -27.51 -0.13
CA SER A 292 -0.24 -28.79 -0.80
C SER A 292 -0.15 -29.94 0.20
N SER A 293 -1.02 -30.90 0.06
CA SER A 293 -1.07 -32.04 0.98
C SER A 293 -1.66 -33.27 0.30
N THR A 294 -1.25 -34.44 0.77
CA THR A 294 -1.82 -35.73 0.38
C THR A 294 -3.14 -36.05 1.09
N LEU A 295 -3.65 -35.12 1.91
CA LEU A 295 -4.92 -35.26 2.60
C LEU A 295 -6.09 -35.47 1.64
N GLY A 296 -7.04 -36.31 2.02
CA GLY A 296 -8.29 -36.50 1.31
C GLY A 296 -9.14 -35.23 1.21
N LYS A 297 -10.17 -35.24 0.38
CA LYS A 297 -11.06 -34.08 0.22
C LYS A 297 -11.62 -33.58 1.54
N LYS A 298 -12.12 -34.50 2.41
CA LYS A 298 -12.72 -34.15 3.70
C LYS A 298 -11.69 -33.49 4.63
N GLU A 299 -10.52 -34.07 4.77
CA GLU A 299 -9.48 -33.56 5.64
C GLU A 299 -8.97 -32.18 5.18
N ARG A 300 -8.82 -31.95 3.87
CA ARG A 300 -8.45 -30.61 3.33
C ARG A 300 -9.52 -29.55 3.66
N VAL A 301 -10.78 -29.92 3.54
CA VAL A 301 -11.90 -29.02 3.92
C VAL A 301 -11.88 -28.74 5.42
N LEU A 302 -11.71 -29.76 6.26
CA LEU A 302 -11.63 -29.60 7.72
C LEU A 302 -10.42 -28.75 8.15
N HIS A 303 -9.29 -28.88 7.47
CA HIS A 303 -8.11 -28.04 7.71
C HIS A 303 -8.40 -26.56 7.39
N ALA A 304 -9.04 -26.30 6.26
CA ALA A 304 -9.44 -24.92 5.91
C ALA A 304 -10.46 -24.37 6.90
N LEU A 305 -11.39 -25.19 7.41
CA LEU A 305 -12.36 -24.81 8.46
C LEU A 305 -11.67 -24.48 9.80
N LEU A 306 -10.57 -25.17 10.17
CA LEU A 306 -9.75 -24.77 11.31
C LEU A 306 -9.25 -23.33 11.16
N PHE A 307 -8.72 -22.97 9.98
CA PHE A 307 -8.21 -21.63 9.76
C PHE A 307 -9.31 -20.58 9.73
N ALA A 308 -10.48 -20.89 9.19
CA ALA A 308 -11.63 -19.99 9.24
C ALA A 308 -12.07 -19.72 10.69
N TRP A 309 -12.12 -20.78 11.51
CA TRP A 309 -12.39 -20.67 12.94
C TRP A 309 -11.31 -19.85 13.67
N TYR A 310 -10.05 -20.15 13.43
CA TYR A 310 -8.93 -19.43 14.05
C TYR A 310 -8.94 -17.94 13.71
N ARG A 311 -9.11 -17.58 12.44
CA ARG A 311 -9.29 -16.18 12.02
C ARG A 311 -10.45 -15.50 12.75
N HIS A 312 -11.56 -16.18 12.86
CA HIS A 312 -12.72 -15.65 13.57
C HIS A 312 -12.41 -15.40 15.06
N GLN A 313 -11.73 -16.32 15.73
CA GLN A 313 -11.32 -16.16 17.14
C GLN A 313 -10.32 -15.01 17.32
N ILE A 314 -9.35 -14.90 16.43
CA ILE A 314 -8.37 -13.80 16.45
C ILE A 314 -9.07 -12.45 16.19
N ALA A 315 -9.98 -12.38 15.24
CA ALA A 315 -10.74 -11.17 15.00
C ALA A 315 -11.57 -10.75 16.23
N LEU A 316 -12.20 -11.69 16.93
CA LEU A 316 -12.91 -11.45 18.20
C LEU A 316 -11.95 -10.96 19.29
N LYS A 317 -10.80 -11.61 19.46
CA LYS A 317 -9.78 -11.26 20.46
C LYS A 317 -9.32 -9.80 20.31
N TYR A 318 -9.18 -9.34 19.08
CA TYR A 318 -8.71 -7.99 18.76
C TYR A 318 -9.84 -6.98 18.47
N GLY A 319 -11.09 -7.36 18.66
CA GLY A 319 -12.25 -6.47 18.48
C GLY A 319 -12.48 -6.01 17.03
N ILE A 320 -12.07 -6.82 16.05
CA ILE A 320 -12.28 -6.51 14.63
C ILE A 320 -13.74 -6.83 14.28
N ALA A 321 -14.53 -5.76 14.17
CA ALA A 321 -15.95 -5.88 13.93
C ALA A 321 -16.26 -6.41 12.52
N ASN A 322 -17.40 -7.15 12.40
CA ASN A 322 -17.95 -7.65 11.13
C ASN A 322 -17.00 -8.55 10.32
N PHE A 323 -15.99 -9.14 10.97
CA PHE A 323 -15.08 -10.04 10.30
C PHE A 323 -15.77 -11.37 9.96
N LYS A 324 -15.84 -11.65 8.67
CA LYS A 324 -16.53 -12.81 8.14
C LYS A 324 -15.72 -13.45 7.01
N PRO A 325 -14.85 -14.42 7.31
CA PRO A 325 -14.08 -15.11 6.29
C PRO A 325 -14.98 -15.97 5.40
N VAL A 326 -14.76 -15.85 4.10
CA VAL A 326 -15.43 -16.67 3.08
C VAL A 326 -14.43 -17.65 2.49
N MET A 327 -14.91 -18.86 2.22
CA MET A 327 -14.17 -19.95 1.58
C MET A 327 -14.72 -20.21 0.20
N LEU A 328 -13.86 -20.54 -0.75
CA LEU A 328 -14.25 -20.93 -2.09
C LEU A 328 -13.78 -22.36 -2.37
N PHE A 329 -14.73 -23.22 -2.70
CA PHE A 329 -14.50 -24.61 -3.07
C PHE A 329 -14.57 -24.73 -4.60
N ARG A 330 -13.49 -25.23 -5.21
CA ARG A 330 -13.40 -25.40 -6.65
C ARG A 330 -13.46 -26.88 -7.03
N SER A 331 -14.46 -27.25 -7.82
CA SER A 331 -14.64 -28.59 -8.39
C SER A 331 -14.27 -28.61 -9.87
N LYS A 332 -14.05 -29.79 -10.41
CA LYS A 332 -13.60 -29.97 -11.81
C LYS A 332 -14.73 -29.80 -12.83
N THR A 333 -15.90 -30.33 -12.51
CA THR A 333 -17.09 -30.31 -13.35
C THR A 333 -18.32 -29.83 -12.56
N ILE A 334 -19.38 -29.44 -13.24
CA ILE A 334 -20.62 -28.97 -12.63
C ILE A 334 -21.25 -30.08 -11.78
N ASP A 335 -21.25 -31.33 -12.27
CA ASP A 335 -21.82 -32.46 -11.53
C ASP A 335 -20.99 -32.79 -10.29
N GLU A 336 -19.67 -32.75 -10.38
CA GLU A 336 -18.81 -32.85 -9.19
C GLU A 336 -19.05 -31.72 -8.23
N SER A 337 -19.25 -30.47 -8.68
CA SER A 337 -19.54 -29.33 -7.82
C SER A 337 -20.85 -29.53 -7.03
N LYS A 338 -21.88 -30.07 -7.68
CA LYS A 338 -23.14 -30.42 -7.01
C LYS A 338 -22.95 -31.55 -5.99
N ALA A 339 -22.18 -32.56 -6.33
CA ALA A 339 -21.85 -33.67 -5.43
C ALA A 339 -21.01 -33.23 -4.23
N ASP A 340 -19.98 -32.42 -4.46
CA ASP A 340 -19.11 -31.86 -3.43
C ASP A 340 -19.89 -30.93 -2.48
N TYR A 341 -20.82 -30.12 -3.00
CA TYR A 341 -21.73 -29.28 -2.20
C TYR A 341 -22.59 -30.13 -1.26
N LEU A 342 -23.21 -31.18 -1.78
CA LEU A 342 -24.05 -32.08 -0.94
C LEU A 342 -23.22 -32.83 0.09
N ALA A 343 -22.02 -33.32 -0.30
CA ALA A 343 -21.10 -33.97 0.61
C ALA A 343 -20.65 -33.03 1.72
N PHE A 344 -20.35 -31.77 1.41
CA PHE A 344 -19.97 -30.75 2.37
C PHE A 344 -21.08 -30.51 3.40
N LEU A 345 -22.35 -30.34 2.96
CA LEU A 345 -23.45 -30.15 3.88
C LEU A 345 -23.64 -31.35 4.82
N ASN A 346 -23.50 -32.56 4.28
CA ASN A 346 -23.56 -33.78 5.10
C ASN A 346 -22.38 -33.85 6.10
N TRP A 347 -21.16 -33.49 5.68
CA TRP A 347 -19.99 -33.44 6.59
C TRP A 347 -20.20 -32.41 7.72
N VAL A 348 -20.70 -31.24 7.41
CA VAL A 348 -20.96 -30.18 8.40
C VAL A 348 -22.02 -30.62 9.41
N GLU A 349 -23.12 -31.23 8.94
CA GLU A 349 -24.19 -31.71 9.82
C GLU A 349 -23.68 -32.78 10.80
N ASN A 350 -22.82 -33.67 10.33
CA ASN A 350 -22.36 -34.83 11.10
C ASN A 350 -20.95 -34.67 11.71
N VAL A 351 -20.28 -33.51 11.55
CA VAL A 351 -18.92 -33.30 12.03
C VAL A 351 -18.82 -33.48 13.56
N GLN A 352 -17.79 -34.18 14.00
CA GLN A 352 -17.47 -34.43 15.41
C GLN A 352 -16.04 -34.06 15.74
N ALA A 353 -15.70 -33.93 17.01
CA ALA A 353 -14.36 -33.64 17.48
C ALA A 353 -13.30 -34.59 16.92
N VAL A 354 -13.64 -35.87 16.79
CA VAL A 354 -12.72 -36.92 16.27
C VAL A 354 -12.32 -36.68 14.81
N ASP A 355 -13.17 -36.02 14.01
CA ASP A 355 -12.86 -35.72 12.61
C ASP A 355 -11.68 -34.77 12.47
N PHE A 356 -11.34 -33.98 13.50
CA PHE A 356 -10.23 -33.05 13.55
C PHE A 356 -8.94 -33.64 14.15
N SER A 357 -8.97 -34.88 14.62
CA SER A 357 -7.82 -35.51 15.31
C SER A 357 -6.56 -35.62 14.44
N PHE A 358 -6.73 -35.73 13.09
CA PHE A 358 -5.60 -35.77 12.15
C PHE A 358 -4.75 -34.48 12.18
N LEU A 359 -5.30 -33.35 12.60
CA LEU A 359 -4.59 -32.07 12.65
C LEU A 359 -3.40 -32.13 13.62
N THR A 360 -3.48 -32.90 14.70
CA THR A 360 -2.38 -33.07 15.65
C THR A 360 -1.23 -33.86 15.06
N THR A 361 -1.51 -34.88 14.26
CA THR A 361 -0.49 -35.68 13.56
C THR A 361 0.03 -34.96 12.31
N PHE A 362 -0.81 -34.18 11.65
CA PHE A 362 -0.43 -33.40 10.48
C PHE A 362 0.61 -32.32 10.81
N SER A 363 0.51 -31.66 11.96
CA SER A 363 1.50 -30.67 12.41
C SER A 363 2.89 -31.28 12.66
N THR A 364 2.97 -32.59 12.96
CA THR A 364 4.23 -33.28 13.23
C THR A 364 4.86 -33.95 12.00
N SER A 365 4.08 -34.25 10.97
CA SER A 365 4.54 -34.99 9.78
C SER A 365 5.09 -34.13 8.63
N LEU A 366 4.90 -32.82 8.67
CA LEU A 366 5.36 -31.87 7.63
C LEU A 366 6.86 -31.51 7.73
N ASN A 367 7.67 -32.39 8.29
CA ASN A 367 9.09 -32.11 8.58
C ASN A 367 10.02 -32.09 7.35
N ASP A 368 9.55 -32.40 6.16
CA ASP A 368 10.39 -32.42 4.96
C ASP A 368 9.84 -31.59 3.82
N SER A 369 10.71 -30.71 3.35
CA SER A 369 10.78 -30.00 2.08
C SER A 369 9.73 -28.95 1.74
N ASP A 370 10.25 -27.79 1.37
CA ASP A 370 9.69 -26.61 0.68
C ASP A 370 8.97 -25.54 1.54
N ASN A 371 9.50 -24.31 1.44
CA ASN A 371 9.06 -23.09 2.13
C ASN A 371 7.55 -22.77 2.02
N ALA A 372 6.85 -23.26 1.01
CA ALA A 372 5.41 -23.07 0.84
C ALA A 372 4.58 -23.87 1.88
N ASN A 373 5.08 -24.99 2.37
CA ASN A 373 4.40 -25.82 3.38
C ASN A 373 4.72 -25.38 4.82
N GLU A 374 5.85 -24.72 5.05
CA GLU A 374 6.25 -24.27 6.38
C GLU A 374 5.29 -23.25 6.97
N GLN A 375 4.76 -22.31 6.18
CA GLN A 375 3.80 -21.33 6.68
C GLN A 375 2.44 -21.98 7.04
N GLY A 376 1.95 -22.89 6.23
CA GLY A 376 0.72 -23.63 6.54
C GLY A 376 0.87 -24.48 7.80
N LYS A 377 2.02 -25.12 8.00
CA LYS A 377 2.38 -25.85 9.22
C LYS A 377 2.42 -24.92 10.42
N THR A 378 3.15 -23.83 10.32
CA THR A 378 3.28 -22.83 11.39
C THR A 378 1.92 -22.28 11.80
N ARG A 379 0.99 -22.01 10.86
CA ARG A 379 -0.36 -21.54 11.18
C ARG A 379 -1.22 -22.62 11.82
N THR A 380 -1.07 -23.88 11.41
CA THR A 380 -1.76 -25.00 12.07
C THR A 380 -1.30 -25.13 13.52
N GLU A 381 0.02 -25.08 13.76
CA GLU A 381 0.57 -25.12 15.10
C GLU A 381 0.11 -23.93 15.96
N GLN A 382 0.06 -22.73 15.40
CA GLN A 382 -0.44 -21.54 16.08
C GLN A 382 -1.93 -21.69 16.44
N ALA A 383 -2.76 -22.20 15.51
CA ALA A 383 -4.17 -22.43 15.78
C ALA A 383 -4.40 -23.47 16.88
N LEU A 384 -3.65 -24.58 16.87
CA LEU A 384 -3.73 -25.61 17.90
C LEU A 384 -3.21 -25.10 19.25
N LYS A 385 -2.12 -24.35 19.26
CA LYS A 385 -1.59 -23.70 20.46
C LYS A 385 -2.60 -22.70 21.03
N PHE A 386 -3.22 -21.88 20.18
CA PHE A 386 -4.27 -20.96 20.59
C PHE A 386 -5.46 -21.70 21.22
N MET A 387 -5.89 -22.83 20.65
CA MET A 387 -6.93 -23.67 21.24
C MET A 387 -6.54 -24.11 22.65
N GLN A 388 -5.33 -24.64 22.80
CA GLN A 388 -4.83 -25.13 24.09
C GLN A 388 -4.76 -24.02 25.15
N GLU A 389 -4.18 -22.87 24.80
CA GLU A 389 -3.97 -21.73 25.70
C GLU A 389 -5.29 -21.08 26.16
N ASN A 390 -6.34 -21.16 25.34
CA ASN A 390 -7.64 -20.56 25.62
C ASN A 390 -8.70 -21.59 26.06
N GLY A 391 -8.31 -22.83 26.31
CA GLY A 391 -9.22 -23.90 26.77
C GLY A 391 -10.24 -24.35 25.73
N PHE A 392 -9.94 -24.18 24.44
CA PHE A 392 -10.77 -24.70 23.34
C PHE A 392 -10.35 -26.14 23.01
N GLU A 393 -11.34 -26.97 22.75
CA GLU A 393 -11.17 -28.33 22.27
C GLU A 393 -11.80 -28.50 20.88
N PHE A 394 -11.52 -29.59 20.18
CA PHE A 394 -12.13 -29.86 18.87
C PHE A 394 -13.66 -29.94 18.88
N VAL A 395 -14.28 -30.20 20.03
CA VAL A 395 -15.74 -30.13 20.17
C VAL A 395 -16.24 -28.68 19.95
N HIS A 396 -15.52 -27.68 20.41
CA HIS A 396 -15.88 -26.28 20.20
C HIS A 396 -15.78 -25.90 18.72
N LEU A 397 -14.71 -26.37 18.05
CA LEU A 397 -14.54 -26.18 16.61
C LEU A 397 -15.66 -26.86 15.82
N ALA A 398 -15.98 -28.14 16.14
CA ALA A 398 -17.06 -28.88 15.49
C ALA A 398 -18.42 -28.17 15.64
N ASN A 399 -18.73 -27.69 16.84
CA ASN A 399 -19.95 -26.93 17.09
C ASN A 399 -20.00 -25.62 16.34
N TRP A 400 -18.88 -24.89 16.30
CA TRP A 400 -18.78 -23.63 15.52
C TRP A 400 -18.98 -23.87 14.01
N VAL A 401 -18.42 -24.97 13.47
CA VAL A 401 -18.60 -25.35 12.07
C VAL A 401 -20.07 -25.65 11.78
N LYS A 402 -20.75 -26.42 12.63
CA LYS A 402 -22.19 -26.71 12.50
C LYS A 402 -23.06 -25.45 12.48
N GLN A 403 -22.70 -24.46 13.30
CA GLN A 403 -23.45 -23.20 13.38
C GLN A 403 -23.22 -22.25 12.19
N ASN A 404 -22.00 -22.21 11.66
CA ASN A 404 -21.60 -21.20 10.68
C ASN A 404 -21.66 -21.66 9.23
N TYR A 405 -21.85 -22.97 8.96
CA TYR A 405 -21.85 -23.51 7.59
C TYR A 405 -23.10 -24.33 7.29
N GLN A 406 -24.25 -23.87 7.80
CA GLN A 406 -25.53 -24.43 7.46
C GLN A 406 -25.92 -24.17 6.01
N LYS A 407 -26.93 -24.84 5.48
CA LYS A 407 -27.38 -24.73 4.09
C LYS A 407 -27.52 -23.27 3.60
N HIS A 408 -28.06 -22.38 4.44
CA HIS A 408 -28.27 -20.98 4.11
C HIS A 408 -26.96 -20.14 4.11
N ASN A 409 -25.86 -20.69 4.64
CA ASN A 409 -24.52 -20.06 4.60
C ASN A 409 -23.67 -20.51 3.40
N VAL A 410 -24.20 -21.39 2.55
CA VAL A 410 -23.44 -22.02 1.47
C VAL A 410 -24.15 -21.84 0.14
N ILE A 411 -23.44 -21.31 -0.85
CA ILE A 411 -23.93 -21.10 -2.22
C ILE A 411 -23.22 -22.06 -3.17
N ILE A 412 -23.96 -22.56 -4.15
CA ILE A 412 -23.40 -23.20 -5.34
C ILE A 412 -23.67 -22.32 -6.57
N THR A 413 -22.63 -22.02 -7.34
CA THR A 413 -22.73 -21.17 -8.53
C THR A 413 -21.84 -21.72 -9.66
N ASN A 414 -22.45 -22.17 -10.73
CA ASN A 414 -21.77 -22.74 -11.89
C ASN A 414 -22.22 -22.03 -13.16
N SER A 415 -21.34 -21.88 -14.14
CA SER A 415 -21.68 -21.42 -15.49
C SER A 415 -21.92 -22.62 -16.39
N GLU A 416 -23.12 -22.75 -16.94
CA GLU A 416 -23.37 -23.75 -17.96
C GLU A 416 -22.95 -23.27 -19.34
N THR A 417 -22.05 -24.02 -19.97
CA THR A 417 -21.58 -23.80 -21.36
C THR A 417 -22.39 -24.54 -22.43
N ASN A 418 -23.43 -25.27 -22.06
CA ASN A 418 -24.26 -25.99 -23.02
C ASN A 418 -25.37 -25.12 -23.63
N LYS A 419 -25.37 -25.02 -24.95
CA LYS A 419 -26.23 -24.17 -25.80
C LYS A 419 -27.75 -24.33 -25.59
N ASN A 420 -28.24 -25.27 -24.79
CA ASN A 420 -29.66 -25.58 -24.66
C ASN A 420 -30.28 -25.50 -23.27
N LYS A 421 -29.54 -25.19 -22.20
CA LYS A 421 -30.10 -24.94 -20.87
C LYS A 421 -29.25 -23.90 -20.13
N LYS A 422 -29.68 -22.65 -20.16
CA LYS A 422 -29.19 -21.62 -19.23
C LYS A 422 -29.93 -21.85 -17.91
N GLU A 423 -29.30 -22.52 -16.95
CA GLU A 423 -29.67 -22.30 -15.54
C GLU A 423 -29.22 -20.86 -15.23
N LYS A 424 -30.14 -19.91 -15.30
CA LYS A 424 -29.91 -18.59 -14.75
C LYS A 424 -29.76 -18.80 -13.24
N THR A 425 -28.61 -18.43 -12.69
CA THR A 425 -28.50 -18.19 -11.26
C THR A 425 -29.58 -17.19 -10.91
N ASP A 426 -30.35 -17.48 -9.87
CA ASP A 426 -31.42 -16.58 -9.48
C ASP A 426 -30.85 -15.21 -9.08
N SER A 427 -31.61 -14.16 -9.26
CA SER A 427 -31.18 -12.78 -8.98
C SER A 427 -30.79 -12.55 -7.52
N GLU A 428 -31.30 -13.38 -6.61
CA GLU A 428 -31.02 -13.30 -5.17
C GLU A 428 -29.62 -13.84 -4.86
N THR A 429 -29.25 -14.99 -5.42
CA THR A 429 -27.90 -15.56 -5.33
C THR A 429 -26.86 -14.60 -5.92
N GLU A 430 -27.16 -13.93 -7.03
CA GLU A 430 -26.23 -12.92 -7.59
C GLU A 430 -26.05 -11.70 -6.69
N LYS A 431 -27.11 -11.21 -6.06
CA LYS A 431 -27.03 -10.13 -5.08
C LYS A 431 -26.17 -10.54 -3.89
N LEU A 432 -26.36 -11.74 -3.36
CA LEU A 432 -25.56 -12.27 -2.24
C LEU A 432 -24.08 -12.40 -2.64
N LEU A 433 -23.75 -12.90 -3.83
CA LEU A 433 -22.38 -13.01 -4.31
C LEU A 433 -21.68 -11.65 -4.51
N ASN A 434 -22.44 -10.65 -4.93
CA ASN A 434 -21.90 -9.31 -5.15
C ASN A 434 -21.75 -8.46 -3.87
N ASN A 435 -22.35 -8.89 -2.75
CA ASN A 435 -22.37 -8.18 -1.49
C ASN A 435 -21.90 -9.03 -0.30
N LEU A 436 -20.88 -9.89 -0.52
CA LEU A 436 -20.37 -10.80 0.52
C LEU A 436 -19.76 -10.09 1.73
N GLU A 437 -19.38 -8.83 1.59
CA GLU A 437 -18.78 -8.03 2.64
C GLU A 437 -19.81 -7.41 3.59
N ALA A 438 -21.08 -7.35 3.19
CA ALA A 438 -22.14 -6.77 4.03
C ALA A 438 -22.35 -7.59 5.31
N ALA A 439 -22.55 -6.90 6.41
CA ALA A 439 -22.69 -7.51 7.74
C ALA A 439 -23.85 -8.51 7.83
N ASP A 440 -24.94 -8.23 7.13
CA ASP A 440 -26.16 -9.04 7.07
C ASP A 440 -26.10 -10.20 6.07
N ASN A 441 -25.08 -10.27 5.21
CA ASN A 441 -24.93 -11.36 4.26
C ASN A 441 -24.52 -12.67 4.97
N PRO A 442 -25.30 -13.75 4.89
CA PRO A 442 -25.05 -14.98 5.66
C PRO A 442 -23.97 -15.88 5.06
N ILE A 443 -23.50 -15.60 3.83
CA ILE A 443 -22.67 -16.55 3.06
C ILE A 443 -21.26 -16.66 3.64
N ARG A 444 -20.82 -17.93 3.81
CA ARG A 444 -19.50 -18.34 4.33
C ARG A 444 -18.73 -19.24 3.36
N ALA A 445 -19.43 -19.95 2.50
CA ALA A 445 -18.83 -20.91 1.57
C ALA A 445 -19.49 -20.84 0.18
N ILE A 446 -18.67 -20.96 -0.85
CA ILE A 446 -19.07 -20.88 -2.25
C ILE A 446 -18.53 -22.09 -3.01
N PHE A 447 -19.38 -22.83 -3.69
CA PHE A 447 -18.99 -23.93 -4.60
C PHE A 447 -19.09 -23.45 -6.04
N THR A 448 -18.01 -23.66 -6.83
CA THR A 448 -17.97 -23.23 -8.24
C THR A 448 -17.02 -24.08 -9.08
N VAL A 449 -17.16 -24.01 -10.37
CA VAL A 449 -16.18 -24.54 -11.35
C VAL A 449 -15.32 -23.39 -11.89
N ASP A 450 -15.88 -22.49 -12.70
CA ASP A 450 -15.13 -21.40 -13.36
C ASP A 450 -15.82 -20.02 -13.33
N ARG A 451 -17.02 -19.92 -12.74
CA ARG A 451 -17.86 -18.72 -12.90
C ARG A 451 -17.28 -17.45 -12.30
N LEU A 452 -16.50 -17.56 -11.22
CA LEU A 452 -16.04 -16.39 -10.43
C LEU A 452 -14.67 -15.88 -10.84
N THR A 453 -14.20 -16.24 -12.02
CA THR A 453 -12.88 -15.81 -12.53
C THR A 453 -12.88 -14.37 -13.05
N GLU A 454 -14.04 -13.81 -13.45
CA GLU A 454 -14.14 -12.43 -13.95
C GLU A 454 -15.34 -11.69 -13.30
N GLY A 455 -15.22 -10.36 -13.15
CA GLY A 455 -16.29 -9.49 -12.66
C GLY A 455 -16.61 -9.56 -11.17
N TRP A 456 -16.05 -10.52 -10.42
CA TRP A 456 -16.29 -10.71 -9.00
C TRP A 456 -15.25 -9.96 -8.16
N ASP A 457 -15.70 -9.24 -7.11
CA ASP A 457 -14.84 -8.36 -6.31
C ASP A 457 -15.17 -8.48 -4.82
N VAL A 458 -14.32 -9.18 -4.07
CA VAL A 458 -14.52 -9.44 -2.64
C VAL A 458 -13.21 -9.32 -1.86
N LEU A 459 -13.29 -8.75 -0.67
CA LEU A 459 -12.15 -8.57 0.22
C LEU A 459 -12.03 -9.68 1.27
N ASN A 460 -13.14 -10.34 1.58
CA ASN A 460 -13.24 -11.33 2.65
C ASN A 460 -13.06 -12.80 2.20
N LEU A 461 -12.55 -13.05 0.99
CA LEU A 461 -12.12 -14.37 0.57
C LEU A 461 -10.74 -14.69 1.18
N PHE A 462 -10.66 -15.77 1.98
CA PHE A 462 -9.42 -16.16 2.68
C PHE A 462 -8.92 -17.54 2.35
N ASP A 463 -9.78 -18.42 1.87
CA ASP A 463 -9.42 -19.79 1.53
C ASP A 463 -9.98 -20.18 0.17
N ILE A 464 -9.13 -20.75 -0.68
CA ILE A 464 -9.52 -21.39 -1.94
C ILE A 464 -9.12 -22.84 -1.86
N VAL A 465 -10.11 -23.73 -1.82
CA VAL A 465 -9.90 -25.17 -1.68
C VAL A 465 -10.21 -25.88 -2.96
N ARG A 466 -9.20 -26.42 -3.61
CA ARG A 466 -9.33 -27.25 -4.80
C ARG A 466 -9.71 -28.67 -4.40
N LEU A 467 -10.88 -29.13 -4.86
CA LEU A 467 -11.45 -30.41 -4.47
C LEU A 467 -11.11 -31.57 -5.40
N TYR A 468 -10.34 -31.35 -6.47
CA TYR A 468 -9.98 -32.34 -7.47
C TYR A 468 -8.47 -32.48 -7.65
N GLU A 469 -8.07 -33.61 -8.20
CA GLU A 469 -6.69 -33.95 -8.52
C GLU A 469 -6.39 -33.77 -10.02
N GLY A 470 -5.15 -33.50 -10.38
CA GLY A 470 -4.71 -33.37 -11.77
C GLY A 470 -5.19 -32.10 -12.49
N GLN A 471 -4.94 -32.02 -13.79
CA GLN A 471 -5.34 -30.89 -14.65
C GLN A 471 -6.77 -31.02 -15.13
N ASN A 472 -7.50 -29.91 -15.24
CA ASN A 472 -8.66 -29.80 -16.11
C ASN A 472 -8.20 -29.99 -17.55
N GLY A 473 -8.82 -30.90 -18.30
CA GLY A 473 -8.40 -31.38 -19.60
C GLY A 473 -8.21 -30.31 -20.68
N GLY A 474 -7.07 -29.67 -20.67
CA GLY A 474 -6.57 -28.78 -21.69
C GLY A 474 -5.06 -29.03 -21.78
N GLY A 475 -4.66 -30.02 -22.57
CA GLY A 475 -3.25 -30.35 -22.72
C GLY A 475 -2.44 -29.12 -23.14
N SER A 476 -1.35 -28.84 -22.42
CA SER A 476 -0.35 -27.90 -22.89
C SER A 476 0.24 -28.38 -24.22
N ASN A 477 -0.09 -27.69 -25.29
CA ASN A 477 0.60 -27.89 -26.56
C ASN A 477 2.04 -27.35 -26.38
N LYS A 478 2.99 -28.26 -26.11
CA LYS A 478 4.43 -27.95 -25.97
C LYS A 478 5.03 -27.17 -27.16
N LYS A 479 4.32 -27.06 -28.27
CA LYS A 479 4.80 -26.36 -29.48
C LYS A 479 4.45 -24.89 -29.55
N SER A 480 3.59 -24.33 -28.67
CA SER A 480 3.10 -22.96 -28.80
C SER A 480 3.55 -21.99 -27.70
N GLY A 481 4.26 -22.43 -26.66
CA GLY A 481 4.69 -21.57 -25.55
C GLY A 481 3.54 -20.94 -24.74
N LYS A 482 2.27 -21.36 -24.95
CA LYS A 482 1.10 -20.79 -24.29
C LYS A 482 0.80 -21.52 -22.98
N THR A 483 0.55 -20.73 -21.93
CA THR A 483 0.06 -21.24 -20.64
C THR A 483 -1.31 -21.87 -20.81
N ALA A 484 -1.57 -23.00 -20.13
CA ALA A 484 -2.85 -23.68 -20.19
C ALA A 484 -3.98 -22.77 -19.68
N ALA A 485 -5.15 -22.77 -20.34
CA ALA A 485 -6.29 -21.95 -19.98
C ALA A 485 -6.75 -22.17 -18.52
N ALA A 486 -6.66 -23.40 -18.01
CA ALA A 486 -6.96 -23.73 -16.62
C ALA A 486 -6.03 -23.00 -15.63
N THR A 487 -4.74 -22.89 -15.95
CA THR A 487 -3.76 -22.17 -15.12
C THR A 487 -4.06 -20.67 -15.09
N VAL A 488 -4.46 -20.10 -16.23
CA VAL A 488 -4.86 -18.69 -16.31
C VAL A 488 -6.11 -18.42 -15.46
N SER A 489 -7.11 -19.29 -15.53
CA SER A 489 -8.34 -19.17 -14.74
C SER A 489 -8.06 -19.24 -13.23
N GLU A 490 -7.17 -20.14 -12.78
CA GLU A 490 -6.79 -20.21 -11.36
C GLU A 490 -5.99 -19.00 -10.89
N LYS A 491 -5.07 -18.52 -11.71
CA LYS A 491 -4.32 -17.31 -11.47
C LYS A 491 -5.24 -16.08 -11.32
N GLN A 492 -6.25 -15.95 -12.18
CA GLN A 492 -7.26 -14.89 -12.05
C GLN A 492 -8.06 -15.00 -10.75
N LEU A 493 -8.43 -16.22 -10.35
CA LEU A 493 -9.15 -16.46 -9.09
C LEU A 493 -8.29 -16.11 -7.87
N ILE A 494 -7.03 -16.53 -7.87
CA ILE A 494 -6.07 -16.17 -6.82
C ILE A 494 -5.91 -14.65 -6.76
N GLY A 495 -5.78 -13.98 -7.92
CA GLY A 495 -5.68 -12.51 -8.01
C GLY A 495 -6.86 -11.75 -7.40
N ARG A 496 -8.04 -12.37 -7.36
CA ARG A 496 -9.21 -11.82 -6.66
C ARG A 496 -9.15 -12.10 -5.15
N GLY A 497 -8.71 -13.29 -4.77
CA GLY A 497 -8.59 -13.70 -3.36
C GLY A 497 -7.55 -12.90 -2.57
N VAL A 498 -6.48 -12.42 -3.23
CA VAL A 498 -5.42 -11.64 -2.57
C VAL A 498 -5.81 -10.23 -2.17
N ARG A 499 -7.00 -9.74 -2.54
CA ARG A 499 -7.45 -8.43 -2.12
C ARG A 499 -7.48 -8.31 -0.62
N TYR A 500 -6.88 -7.25 -0.11
CA TYR A 500 -6.70 -7.06 1.31
C TYR A 500 -8.04 -6.74 2.00
N PHE A 501 -8.31 -7.41 3.11
CA PHE A 501 -9.42 -7.08 4.00
C PHE A 501 -8.97 -5.99 4.97
N PRO A 502 -9.51 -4.77 4.91
CA PRO A 502 -9.07 -3.68 5.77
C PRO A 502 -9.51 -3.89 7.22
N PHE A 503 -8.57 -3.73 8.14
CA PHE A 503 -8.85 -3.70 9.57
C PHE A 503 -7.92 -2.72 10.29
N ALA A 504 -8.41 -2.12 11.36
CA ALA A 504 -7.62 -1.21 12.19
C ALA A 504 -6.79 -2.00 13.21
N PHE A 505 -5.55 -1.62 13.39
CA PHE A 505 -4.68 -2.13 14.44
C PHE A 505 -3.62 -1.08 14.78
N GLU A 506 -3.63 -0.58 16.03
CA GLU A 506 -2.76 0.52 16.47
C GLU A 506 -2.79 1.69 15.47
N ASP A 507 -1.65 2.36 15.25
CA ASP A 507 -1.51 3.47 14.31
C ASP A 507 -1.24 3.03 12.85
N LYS A 508 -1.31 1.72 12.57
CA LYS A 508 -1.01 1.18 11.24
C LYS A 508 -2.15 1.44 10.25
N GLN A 509 -1.80 1.65 8.99
CA GLN A 509 -2.78 1.89 7.93
C GLN A 509 -3.76 0.71 7.79
N PRO A 510 -5.09 0.95 7.87
CA PRO A 510 -6.08 -0.14 7.82
C PRO A 510 -6.02 -0.98 6.55
N ASN A 511 -5.69 -0.38 5.41
CA ASN A 511 -5.74 -1.00 4.08
C ASN A 511 -4.43 -1.69 3.67
N LYS A 512 -3.45 -1.79 4.57
CA LYS A 512 -2.11 -2.32 4.27
C LYS A 512 -1.74 -3.45 5.23
N ARG A 513 -0.96 -4.44 4.75
CA ARG A 513 -0.39 -5.47 5.63
C ARG A 513 0.47 -4.82 6.71
N LYS A 514 0.37 -5.34 7.92
CA LYS A 514 0.92 -4.74 9.14
C LYS A 514 2.03 -5.59 9.74
N PHE A 515 2.09 -6.87 9.35
CA PHE A 515 2.92 -7.88 10.01
C PHE A 515 3.93 -8.55 9.06
N ASP A 516 4.34 -7.87 7.97
CA ASP A 516 5.35 -8.38 7.05
C ASP A 516 6.71 -8.63 7.74
N ASN A 517 7.02 -7.84 8.78
CA ASN A 517 8.23 -7.97 9.60
C ASN A 517 8.01 -8.80 10.88
N ASP A 518 6.80 -9.26 11.14
CA ASP A 518 6.45 -10.09 12.31
C ASP A 518 5.50 -11.20 11.88
N ILE A 519 6.04 -12.15 11.14
CA ILE A 519 5.30 -13.29 10.58
C ILE A 519 4.71 -14.22 11.65
N GLN A 520 5.20 -14.13 12.89
CA GLN A 520 4.68 -14.94 14.00
C GLN A 520 3.49 -14.28 14.71
N HIS A 521 3.19 -13.03 14.41
CA HIS A 521 2.06 -12.34 15.02
C HIS A 521 0.74 -13.03 14.67
N GLU A 522 -0.11 -13.27 15.67
CA GLU A 522 -1.38 -13.98 15.45
C GLU A 522 -2.35 -13.29 14.48
N LEU A 523 -2.37 -11.95 14.42
CA LEU A 523 -3.16 -11.20 13.43
C LEU A 523 -2.69 -11.40 11.98
N ARG A 524 -1.49 -11.93 11.77
CA ARG A 524 -0.97 -12.21 10.43
C ARG A 524 -1.90 -13.15 9.65
N ILE A 525 -2.61 -14.06 10.32
CA ILE A 525 -3.58 -14.97 9.70
C ILE A 525 -4.71 -14.23 8.95
N LEU A 526 -4.99 -12.96 9.31
CA LEU A 526 -5.95 -12.09 8.61
C LEU A 526 -5.36 -11.41 7.36
N GLU A 527 -4.05 -11.53 7.15
CA GLU A 527 -3.34 -10.96 6.02
C GLU A 527 -2.92 -12.00 4.98
N GLU A 528 -3.39 -13.25 5.14
CA GLU A 528 -2.99 -14.39 4.33
C GLU A 528 -4.19 -15.01 3.61
N LEU A 529 -3.98 -15.34 2.32
CA LEU A 529 -4.85 -16.17 1.50
C LEU A 529 -4.26 -17.57 1.41
N PHE A 530 -5.02 -18.59 1.74
CA PHE A 530 -4.60 -19.98 1.61
C PHE A 530 -5.22 -20.62 0.36
N TYR A 531 -4.36 -21.18 -0.48
CA TYR A 531 -4.76 -21.94 -1.65
C TYR A 531 -4.40 -23.42 -1.44
N TYR A 532 -5.41 -24.27 -1.27
CA TYR A 532 -5.26 -25.67 -0.95
C TYR A 532 -5.26 -26.53 -2.23
N THR A 533 -4.24 -27.37 -2.40
CA THR A 533 -4.10 -28.29 -3.51
C THR A 533 -3.84 -29.71 -3.04
N HIS A 534 -4.12 -30.70 -3.90
CA HIS A 534 -3.69 -32.07 -3.72
C HIS A 534 -2.41 -32.30 -4.51
N ASP A 535 -1.40 -32.92 -3.88
CA ASP A 535 -0.12 -33.33 -4.45
C ASP A 535 0.79 -32.22 -5.04
N GLU A 536 1.97 -32.07 -4.41
CA GLU A 536 3.01 -31.12 -4.80
C GLU A 536 3.76 -31.47 -6.08
N GLN A 537 3.87 -32.75 -6.41
CA GLN A 537 4.71 -33.24 -7.50
C GLN A 537 4.01 -33.18 -8.85
N SER A 538 2.76 -32.73 -8.90
CA SER A 538 2.08 -32.59 -10.15
C SER A 538 2.73 -31.48 -11.01
N ARG A 539 3.02 -31.80 -12.27
CA ARG A 539 3.50 -30.84 -13.26
C ARG A 539 2.64 -29.57 -13.31
N TYR A 540 1.35 -29.70 -13.06
CA TYR A 540 0.40 -28.60 -13.02
C TYR A 540 0.69 -27.62 -11.89
N ILE A 541 0.95 -28.08 -10.67
CA ILE A 541 1.29 -27.20 -9.54
C ILE A 541 2.63 -26.50 -9.79
N SER A 542 3.59 -27.17 -10.38
CA SER A 542 4.85 -26.56 -10.82
C SER A 542 4.62 -25.45 -11.86
N GLU A 543 3.75 -25.69 -12.85
CA GLU A 543 3.38 -24.69 -13.84
C GLU A 543 2.61 -23.50 -13.21
N LEU A 544 1.68 -23.76 -12.30
CA LEU A 544 0.97 -22.70 -11.54
C LEU A 544 1.93 -21.88 -10.68
N LYS A 545 2.83 -22.52 -9.93
CA LYS A 545 3.88 -21.84 -9.16
C LYS A 545 4.73 -20.96 -10.07
N ASN A 546 5.13 -21.43 -11.24
CA ASN A 546 5.93 -20.64 -12.19
C ASN A 546 5.16 -19.42 -12.74
N GLU A 547 3.88 -19.60 -13.07
CA GLU A 547 3.04 -18.48 -13.51
C GLU A 547 2.80 -17.45 -12.40
N LEU A 548 2.58 -17.92 -11.16
CA LEU A 548 2.44 -17.02 -10.01
C LEU A 548 3.74 -16.28 -9.71
N ARG A 549 4.91 -16.88 -9.97
CA ARG A 549 6.21 -16.18 -9.84
C ARG A 549 6.40 -15.14 -10.93
N LYS A 550 6.07 -15.45 -12.20
CA LYS A 550 6.14 -14.47 -13.30
C LYS A 550 5.33 -13.21 -13.01
N ASP A 551 4.15 -13.37 -12.43
CA ASP A 551 3.29 -12.25 -12.07
C ASP A 551 3.63 -11.64 -10.71
N GLY A 552 4.63 -12.17 -10.01
CA GLY A 552 5.08 -11.66 -8.71
C GLY A 552 4.19 -12.02 -7.53
N TYR A 553 3.24 -12.95 -7.65
CA TYR A 553 2.47 -13.49 -6.52
C TYR A 553 3.32 -14.35 -5.57
N LEU A 554 4.28 -15.05 -6.12
CA LEU A 554 5.29 -15.79 -5.37
C LEU A 554 6.65 -15.18 -5.66
N PRO A 555 7.61 -15.26 -4.73
CA PRO A 555 8.97 -14.85 -4.99
C PRO A 555 9.53 -15.59 -6.22
N GLU A 556 10.38 -14.93 -6.97
CA GLU A 556 11.07 -15.52 -8.11
C GLU A 556 11.78 -16.80 -7.68
N LYS A 557 11.89 -17.79 -8.58
CA LYS A 557 12.60 -19.02 -8.26
C LYS A 557 14.03 -18.67 -7.89
N ASP A 558 14.45 -19.11 -6.71
CA ASP A 558 15.72 -18.75 -6.09
C ASP A 558 16.95 -19.41 -6.74
N ASP A 559 16.97 -19.56 -8.06
CA ASP A 559 18.18 -20.02 -8.76
C ASP A 559 19.37 -19.04 -8.51
N ASP A 560 19.05 -17.75 -8.18
CA ASP A 560 20.01 -16.72 -7.82
C ASP A 560 20.11 -16.47 -6.30
N LYS A 561 19.34 -17.16 -5.46
CA LYS A 561 19.44 -17.05 -4.01
C LYS A 561 19.92 -18.34 -3.37
N VAL A 562 20.67 -18.17 -2.29
CA VAL A 562 21.17 -19.26 -1.46
C VAL A 562 20.69 -19.05 -0.03
N LEU A 563 20.39 -20.14 0.65
CA LEU A 563 20.13 -20.08 2.08
C LEU A 563 21.47 -19.88 2.80
N ALA A 564 21.72 -18.65 3.21
CA ALA A 564 22.91 -18.29 3.96
C ALA A 564 22.65 -18.41 5.47
N THR A 565 23.60 -19.01 6.16
CA THR A 565 23.60 -19.08 7.62
C THR A 565 24.59 -18.06 8.15
N PHE A 566 24.16 -17.26 9.12
CA PHE A 566 24.96 -16.25 9.80
C PHE A 566 25.07 -16.65 11.29
N LYS A 567 26.26 -16.90 11.72
CA LYS A 567 26.58 -17.25 13.11
C LYS A 567 27.91 -16.62 13.50
N LEU A 568 28.20 -16.57 14.78
CA LEU A 568 29.49 -16.15 15.26
C LEU A 568 30.57 -17.11 14.78
N LYS A 569 31.73 -16.60 14.37
CA LYS A 569 32.91 -17.42 14.11
C LYS A 569 33.31 -18.21 15.35
N SER A 570 33.89 -19.40 15.19
CA SER A 570 34.27 -20.27 16.29
C SER A 570 35.20 -19.60 17.33
N GLU A 571 36.14 -18.78 16.86
CA GLU A 571 37.06 -18.03 17.73
C GLU A 571 36.34 -17.06 18.68
N PHE A 572 35.18 -16.52 18.32
CA PHE A 572 34.32 -15.68 19.16
C PHE A 572 33.28 -16.52 19.93
N ALA A 573 32.70 -17.52 19.26
CA ALA A 573 31.71 -18.43 19.88
C ALA A 573 32.27 -19.26 21.03
N ASP A 574 33.55 -19.60 20.98
CA ASP A 574 34.24 -20.39 22.04
C ASP A 574 34.91 -19.49 23.09
N ASN A 575 34.96 -18.17 22.89
CA ASN A 575 35.56 -17.22 23.81
C ASN A 575 34.56 -16.72 24.87
N GLU A 576 34.70 -17.20 26.10
CA GLU A 576 33.80 -16.84 27.20
C GLU A 576 33.83 -15.33 27.54
N ASN A 577 34.95 -14.66 27.40
CA ASN A 577 35.04 -13.22 27.62
C ASN A 577 34.24 -12.45 26.55
N PHE A 578 34.30 -12.91 25.31
CA PHE A 578 33.54 -12.31 24.22
C PHE A 578 32.04 -12.55 24.37
N LYS A 579 31.62 -13.77 24.70
CA LYS A 579 30.19 -14.11 24.95
C LYS A 579 29.58 -13.26 26.05
N ASN A 580 30.32 -12.92 27.05
CA ASN A 580 29.88 -12.14 28.22
C ASN A 580 29.98 -10.63 28.00
N LEU A 581 30.45 -10.15 26.85
CA LEU A 581 30.34 -8.73 26.49
C LEU A 581 28.87 -8.31 26.53
N LEU A 582 28.66 -7.09 26.97
CA LEU A 582 27.30 -6.53 27.08
C LEU A 582 26.93 -5.73 25.83
N ILE A 583 25.75 -5.98 25.31
CA ILE A 583 25.09 -5.18 24.29
C ILE A 583 23.94 -4.43 24.94
N TRP A 584 23.93 -3.15 24.76
CA TRP A 584 22.97 -2.26 25.39
C TRP A 584 21.87 -1.90 24.41
N ALA A 585 20.62 -2.08 24.83
CA ALA A 585 19.42 -1.73 24.09
C ALA A 585 18.38 -1.07 25.00
N ASN A 586 17.59 -0.18 24.45
CA ASN A 586 16.44 0.38 25.13
C ASN A 586 15.16 -0.44 24.89
N LYS A 587 14.15 -0.17 25.69
CA LYS A 587 12.86 -0.86 25.61
C LYS A 587 11.77 0.04 25.07
N LYS A 588 10.79 -0.55 24.41
CA LYS A 588 9.52 0.08 24.09
C LYS A 588 8.61 -0.04 25.31
N ILE A 589 8.06 1.07 25.76
CA ILE A 589 7.13 1.12 26.91
C ILE A 589 5.88 1.90 26.50
N PRO A 590 4.72 1.64 27.14
CA PRO A 590 3.57 2.51 27.01
C PRO A 590 3.96 3.93 27.40
N ASN A 591 3.52 4.91 26.61
CA ASN A 591 3.81 6.32 26.89
C ASN A 591 3.07 6.75 28.17
N PRO A 592 3.76 7.08 29.26
CA PRO A 592 3.13 7.48 30.51
C PRO A 592 2.34 8.78 30.37
N ASN A 593 2.63 9.58 29.33
CA ASN A 593 1.95 10.81 29.02
C ASN A 593 0.83 10.64 27.98
N ALA A 594 0.65 9.45 27.43
CA ALA A 594 -0.48 9.12 26.55
C ALA A 594 -1.76 9.16 27.38
N LYS A 595 -2.48 10.27 27.29
CA LYS A 595 -3.74 10.44 28.01
C LYS A 595 -4.86 9.76 27.22
N SER A 596 -5.59 8.91 27.87
CA SER A 596 -6.76 8.22 27.30
C SER A 596 -7.94 9.16 26.96
N ASN A 597 -7.84 10.44 27.31
CA ASN A 597 -8.88 11.44 27.06
C ASN A 597 -8.26 12.77 26.58
N ASN A 598 -8.12 12.90 25.26
CA ASN A 598 -7.56 14.08 24.61
C ASN A 598 -8.32 15.39 24.91
N ALA A 599 -9.62 15.31 25.20
CA ALA A 599 -10.46 16.44 25.57
C ALA A 599 -10.05 17.06 26.92
N ASP A 600 -9.77 16.24 27.92
CA ASP A 600 -9.37 16.74 29.27
C ASP A 600 -7.96 17.30 29.25
N SER A 601 -7.09 16.78 28.37
CA SER A 601 -5.74 17.30 28.16
C SER A 601 -5.73 18.74 27.63
N LEU A 602 -6.61 19.08 26.68
CA LEU A 602 -6.74 20.42 26.13
C LEU A 602 -7.23 21.42 27.18
N LYS A 603 -8.15 21.01 28.08
CA LYS A 603 -8.64 21.83 29.18
C LYS A 603 -7.60 22.04 30.27
N ALA A 604 -6.82 20.98 30.58
CA ALA A 604 -5.86 21.02 31.69
C ALA A 604 -4.62 21.88 31.37
N ASN A 605 -4.31 22.10 30.09
CA ASN A 605 -3.12 22.80 29.62
C ASN A 605 -3.48 23.96 28.67
N PRO A 606 -4.14 25.04 29.16
CA PRO A 606 -4.43 26.20 28.33
C PRO A 606 -3.14 26.87 27.85
N GLN A 607 -3.11 27.23 26.57
CA GLN A 607 -1.94 27.87 25.96
C GLN A 607 -2.22 29.35 25.61
N THR A 608 -1.17 30.16 25.64
CA THR A 608 -1.19 31.52 25.14
C THR A 608 -0.36 31.62 23.87
N LEU A 609 -0.96 32.08 22.79
CA LEU A 609 -0.28 32.36 21.54
C LEU A 609 -0.01 33.85 21.42
N SER A 610 1.25 34.26 21.33
CA SER A 610 1.61 35.62 20.93
C SER A 610 1.59 35.75 19.41
N PHE A 611 0.75 36.62 18.89
CA PHE A 611 0.53 36.79 17.44
C PHE A 611 0.84 38.22 17.02
N GLN A 612 1.83 38.40 16.14
CA GLN A 612 2.21 39.70 15.61
C GLN A 612 1.19 40.13 14.54
N ILE A 613 0.52 41.24 14.73
CA ILE A 613 -0.38 41.82 13.75
C ILE A 613 0.47 42.43 12.63
N HIS A 614 0.22 42.06 11.41
CA HIS A 614 0.80 42.71 10.24
C HIS A 614 -0.06 43.92 9.90
N GLY A 615 0.24 45.04 10.52
CA GLY A 615 -0.35 46.34 10.13
C GLY A 615 0.04 46.68 8.70
N ASN A 616 -0.85 47.33 7.95
CA ASN A 616 -0.47 47.96 6.69
C ASN A 616 0.74 48.87 6.97
N GLN A 617 1.92 48.46 6.56
CA GLN A 617 3.05 49.36 6.44
C GLN A 617 2.70 50.33 5.32
N LEU A 618 2.20 51.51 5.69
CA LEU A 618 2.31 52.66 4.82
C LEU A 618 3.82 52.83 4.55
N LEU A 619 4.23 52.79 3.30
CA LEU A 619 5.58 53.13 2.86
C LEU A 619 5.87 54.53 3.43
N GLN A 620 6.66 54.62 4.49
CA GLN A 620 7.30 55.88 4.87
C GLN A 620 8.42 56.08 3.89
N GLU A 621 8.23 57.01 2.98
CA GLU A 621 9.31 57.55 2.16
C GLU A 621 10.26 58.33 3.12
N THR A 622 11.39 57.73 3.48
CA THR A 622 12.43 58.41 4.21
C THR A 622 13.29 59.18 3.20
N GLN A 623 13.04 60.46 3.08
CA GLN A 623 13.97 61.37 2.35
C GLN A 623 15.24 61.53 3.24
N PHE A 624 16.34 61.01 2.79
CA PHE A 624 17.67 61.29 3.32
C PHE A 624 18.09 62.67 2.81
N THR A 625 18.00 63.70 3.65
CA THR A 625 18.69 64.97 3.44
C THR A 625 20.04 64.91 4.10
N ALA A 626 21.10 65.19 3.33
CA ALA A 626 22.49 65.12 3.76
C ALA A 626 22.91 66.39 4.52
N ASP A 627 22.25 66.73 5.64
CA ASP A 627 22.67 67.78 6.55
C ASP A 627 23.01 67.19 7.91
N GLU A 628 24.34 67.24 8.22
CA GLU A 628 24.98 66.66 9.41
C GLU A 628 24.67 67.32 10.76
N ASN A 629 23.72 68.28 10.88
CA ASN A 629 23.52 69.06 12.08
C ASN A 629 22.07 69.13 12.63
N ASP A 630 21.25 68.15 12.34
CA ASP A 630 19.88 68.12 12.94
C ASP A 630 19.79 67.08 14.07
N GLU A 631 19.97 67.54 15.31
CA GLU A 631 19.77 66.75 16.56
C GLU A 631 18.31 66.30 16.78
N THR A 632 17.37 66.74 15.91
CA THR A 632 15.94 66.35 16.00
C THR A 632 15.64 65.01 15.34
N ALA A 633 16.52 64.46 14.57
CA ALA A 633 16.37 63.16 13.91
C ALA A 633 16.51 61.91 14.86
N ARG A 634 16.76 62.10 16.15
CA ARG A 634 16.95 61.03 17.13
C ARG A 634 15.72 60.73 18.03
N GLN A 635 14.60 61.35 17.81
CA GLN A 635 13.34 60.90 18.34
C GLN A 635 12.58 60.04 17.32
N ILE A 636 13.10 58.88 17.02
CA ILE A 636 12.31 57.78 16.54
C ILE A 636 11.33 57.45 17.66
N GLY A 637 10.10 57.86 17.45
CA GLY A 637 9.05 57.82 18.46
C GLY A 637 9.02 56.49 19.19
N THR A 638 8.82 56.56 20.50
CA THR A 638 8.35 55.42 21.31
C THR A 638 7.18 54.80 20.55
N GLN A 639 7.45 53.67 19.89
CA GLN A 639 6.43 52.87 19.26
C GLN A 639 5.45 52.46 20.39
N ASN A 640 4.25 52.99 20.35
CA ASN A 640 3.19 52.54 21.25
C ASN A 640 2.84 51.09 20.84
N ASN A 641 3.40 50.15 21.57
CA ASN A 641 3.08 48.74 21.42
C ASN A 641 1.62 48.56 21.87
N PHE A 642 0.82 48.07 20.94
CA PHE A 642 -0.54 47.68 21.25
C PHE A 642 -0.55 46.20 21.58
N THR A 643 -1.16 45.83 22.71
CA THR A 643 -1.37 44.44 23.08
C THR A 643 -2.83 44.25 23.45
N GLN A 644 -3.48 43.30 22.75
CA GLN A 644 -4.85 42.89 23.12
C GLN A 644 -4.89 41.37 23.24
N THR A 645 -5.30 40.89 24.40
CA THR A 645 -5.49 39.48 24.67
C THR A 645 -6.96 39.12 24.49
N ILE A 646 -7.24 38.08 23.66
CA ILE A 646 -8.60 37.56 23.41
C ILE A 646 -8.61 36.08 23.77
N LYS A 647 -9.48 35.69 24.71
CA LYS A 647 -9.71 34.28 25.02
C LYS A 647 -10.51 33.59 23.88
N MET A 648 -10.28 32.31 23.68
CA MET A 648 -11.03 31.55 22.67
C MET A 648 -12.54 31.53 22.96
N SER A 649 -12.95 31.58 24.22
CA SER A 649 -14.37 31.76 24.62
C SER A 649 -14.98 33.10 24.21
N GLU A 650 -14.15 34.14 24.03
CA GLU A 650 -14.55 35.49 23.65
C GLU A 650 -14.37 35.75 22.14
N MET A 651 -13.68 34.83 21.44
CA MET A 651 -13.45 34.93 20.00
C MET A 651 -14.77 34.74 19.24
N GLU A 652 -15.01 35.61 18.25
CA GLU A 652 -16.22 35.56 17.45
C GLU A 652 -16.41 34.19 16.77
N ARG A 653 -17.55 33.60 17.02
CA ARG A 653 -17.89 32.25 16.60
C ARG A 653 -17.73 32.01 15.08
N HIS A 654 -18.11 32.99 14.25
CA HIS A 654 -18.00 32.89 12.82
C HIS A 654 -16.56 32.86 12.32
N ILE A 655 -15.63 33.57 13.01
CA ILE A 655 -14.20 33.56 12.71
C ILE A 655 -13.58 32.22 13.06
N PHE A 656 -13.85 31.70 14.26
CA PHE A 656 -13.36 30.40 14.67
C PHE A 656 -13.90 29.24 13.79
N ASN A 657 -15.20 29.28 13.46
CA ASN A 657 -15.79 28.30 12.55
C ASN A 657 -15.19 28.36 11.14
N LYS A 658 -14.85 29.58 10.65
CA LYS A 658 -14.14 29.74 9.37
C LYS A 658 -12.75 29.11 9.42
N ALA A 659 -12.01 29.28 10.52
CA ALA A 659 -10.72 28.65 10.73
C ALA A 659 -10.84 27.11 10.77
N LEU A 660 -11.82 26.56 11.49
CA LEU A 660 -12.12 25.13 11.51
C LEU A 660 -12.48 24.60 10.14
N HIS A 661 -13.27 25.38 9.37
CA HIS A 661 -13.62 24.98 8.01
C HIS A 661 -12.41 24.94 7.09
N ILE A 662 -11.52 25.93 7.18
CA ILE A 662 -10.27 25.97 6.40
C ILE A 662 -9.38 24.77 6.71
N LYS A 663 -9.16 24.48 7.99
CA LYS A 663 -8.34 23.34 8.42
C LYS A 663 -9.02 21.99 8.21
N GLY A 664 -10.33 21.93 8.30
CA GLY A 664 -11.13 20.70 8.18
C GLY A 664 -11.63 20.38 6.77
N LYS A 665 -11.16 21.06 5.71
CA LYS A 665 -11.57 20.82 4.32
C LYS A 665 -11.26 19.39 3.85
N ASN A 666 -10.13 18.83 4.27
CA ASN A 666 -9.72 17.48 3.93
C ASN A 666 -10.34 16.50 4.94
N SER A 667 -10.94 15.41 4.45
CA SER A 667 -11.48 14.32 5.29
C SER A 667 -10.42 13.66 6.18
N GLN A 668 -9.16 13.74 5.78
CA GLN A 668 -8.01 13.25 6.55
C GLN A 668 -7.57 14.24 7.66
N SER A 669 -8.03 15.48 7.61
CA SER A 669 -7.70 16.47 8.62
C SER A 669 -8.30 16.09 9.98
N LEU A 670 -7.52 16.31 11.05
CA LEU A 670 -7.98 16.21 12.42
C LEU A 670 -9.23 17.08 12.68
N PHE A 671 -9.32 18.23 12.01
CA PHE A 671 -10.41 19.20 12.15
C PHE A 671 -11.64 18.91 11.30
N HIS A 672 -11.62 17.83 10.51
CA HIS A 672 -12.84 17.31 9.91
C HIS A 672 -13.81 16.88 11.03
N PHE A 673 -15.09 17.31 10.94
CA PHE A 673 -16.00 17.20 12.08
C PHE A 673 -16.14 15.79 12.66
N ASN A 674 -16.24 14.78 11.79
CA ASN A 674 -16.38 13.38 12.23
C ASN A 674 -15.14 12.88 12.99
N ARG A 675 -13.95 13.35 12.62
CA ARG A 675 -12.69 13.01 13.32
C ARG A 675 -12.59 13.74 14.64
N LEU A 676 -12.90 15.06 14.67
CA LEU A 676 -12.98 15.82 15.91
C LEU A 676 -13.98 15.21 16.89
N GLN A 677 -15.15 14.84 16.41
CA GLN A 677 -16.19 14.21 17.22
C GLN A 677 -15.69 12.90 17.82
N SER A 678 -15.12 12.01 16.99
CA SER A 678 -14.59 10.73 17.45
C SER A 678 -13.43 10.90 18.44
N LYS A 679 -12.50 11.82 18.15
CA LYS A 679 -11.25 11.97 18.92
C LYS A 679 -11.45 12.70 20.23
N LEU A 680 -12.33 13.72 20.27
CA LEU A 680 -12.55 14.59 21.42
C LEU A 680 -13.89 14.34 22.12
N ASN A 681 -14.69 13.41 21.64
CA ASN A 681 -16.03 13.11 22.12
C ASN A 681 -16.93 14.37 22.25
N ILE A 682 -16.88 15.25 21.23
CA ILE A 682 -17.71 16.47 21.19
C ILE A 682 -18.95 16.23 20.32
N GLN A 683 -20.07 16.84 20.71
CA GLN A 683 -21.33 16.73 19.97
C GLN A 683 -21.45 17.77 18.86
N ASN A 684 -20.79 18.91 18.99
CA ASN A 684 -20.78 19.98 18.01
C ASN A 684 -19.48 20.81 18.09
N ARG A 685 -19.20 21.59 17.02
CA ARG A 685 -17.99 22.40 16.91
C ARG A 685 -17.86 23.48 17.99
N ASN A 686 -18.97 23.94 18.57
CA ASN A 686 -18.95 24.97 19.62
C ASN A 686 -18.36 24.44 20.92
N GLU A 687 -18.45 23.12 21.15
CA GLU A 687 -17.85 22.53 22.36
C GLU A 687 -16.33 22.61 22.29
N LEU A 688 -15.70 22.52 21.12
CA LEU A 688 -14.28 22.74 20.99
C LEU A 688 -13.89 24.13 21.45
N GLN A 689 -14.55 25.18 20.96
CA GLN A 689 -14.26 26.57 21.30
C GLN A 689 -14.57 26.89 22.76
N ASN A 690 -15.81 26.61 23.19
CA ASN A 690 -16.36 27.16 24.45
C ASN A 690 -16.15 26.23 25.64
N LYS A 691 -15.78 24.96 25.40
CA LYS A 691 -15.61 23.96 26.46
C LYS A 691 -14.17 23.45 26.58
N LEU A 692 -13.53 23.10 25.47
CA LEU A 692 -12.19 22.51 25.46
C LEU A 692 -11.10 23.56 25.38
N LEU A 693 -11.27 24.60 24.56
CA LEU A 693 -10.31 25.68 24.37
C LEU A 693 -10.68 26.95 25.10
N LYS A 694 -11.65 26.91 26.05
CA LYS A 694 -12.23 28.07 26.73
C LYS A 694 -11.19 29.03 27.25
N ASP A 695 -10.14 28.53 27.89
CA ASP A 695 -9.11 29.29 28.57
C ASP A 695 -7.84 29.47 27.73
N TRP A 696 -7.82 28.97 26.49
CA TRP A 696 -6.77 29.30 25.54
C TRP A 696 -6.93 30.74 25.08
N GLN A 697 -5.82 31.46 24.84
CA GLN A 697 -5.87 32.86 24.47
C GLN A 697 -4.86 33.24 23.42
N ILE A 698 -5.17 34.29 22.67
CA ILE A 698 -4.29 34.90 21.70
C ILE A 698 -3.96 36.32 22.19
N GLU A 699 -2.67 36.56 22.32
CA GLU A 699 -2.11 37.85 22.60
C GLU A 699 -1.70 38.51 21.28
N PHE A 700 -2.52 39.44 20.80
CA PHE A 700 -2.23 40.17 19.57
C PHE A 700 -1.29 41.34 19.87
N LEU A 701 -0.11 41.32 19.26
CA LEU A 701 0.91 42.35 19.38
C LEU A 701 0.91 43.20 18.10
N GLY A 702 0.72 44.49 18.24
CA GLY A 702 0.68 45.42 17.12
C GLY A 702 1.61 46.63 17.29
N LEU A 703 2.05 47.20 16.17
CA LEU A 703 2.80 48.42 16.08
C LEU A 703 1.89 49.49 15.46
N GLY A 704 1.67 50.63 16.15
CA GLY A 704 0.97 51.80 15.59
C GLY A 704 -0.28 52.28 16.33
N GLN A 705 -0.97 53.27 15.76
CA GLN A 705 -2.09 53.98 16.43
C GLN A 705 -3.46 53.27 16.34
N ASP A 706 -3.60 52.28 15.49
CA ASP A 706 -4.85 51.50 15.30
C ASP A 706 -5.02 50.46 16.42
N LYS A 707 -5.90 50.73 17.35
CA LYS A 707 -6.18 49.90 18.53
C LYS A 707 -7.18 48.76 18.30
N GLN A 708 -7.41 48.30 17.08
CA GLN A 708 -8.38 47.26 16.84
C GLN A 708 -7.75 46.08 16.08
N VAL A 709 -7.91 44.87 16.62
CA VAL A 709 -7.56 43.61 15.94
C VAL A 709 -8.60 43.34 14.86
N ARG A 710 -8.15 43.26 13.63
CA ARG A 710 -9.02 43.03 12.45
C ARG A 710 -9.51 41.59 12.41
N PRO A 711 -10.67 41.33 11.75
CA PRO A 711 -11.18 39.97 11.58
C PRO A 711 -10.19 38.98 10.90
N ASP A 712 -9.37 39.49 9.97
CA ASP A 712 -8.37 38.69 9.27
C ASP A 712 -7.20 38.30 10.21
N ASP A 713 -6.76 39.18 11.09
CA ASP A 713 -5.75 38.88 12.11
C ASP A 713 -6.29 37.87 13.13
N LYS A 714 -7.56 38.02 13.54
CA LYS A 714 -8.24 37.04 14.41
C LYS A 714 -8.34 35.68 13.74
N LEU A 715 -8.66 35.63 12.44
CA LEU A 715 -8.71 34.38 11.65
C LEU A 715 -7.32 33.72 11.57
N ALA A 716 -6.27 34.49 11.28
CA ALA A 716 -4.90 33.98 11.24
C ALA A 716 -4.44 33.47 12.61
N GLY A 717 -4.76 34.20 13.70
CA GLY A 717 -4.51 33.72 15.04
C GLY A 717 -5.25 32.43 15.38
N CYS A 718 -6.53 32.30 14.99
CA CYS A 718 -7.29 31.07 15.18
C CYS A 718 -6.68 29.88 14.40
N LEU A 719 -6.18 30.11 13.19
CA LEU A 719 -5.51 29.05 12.41
C LEU A 719 -4.25 28.55 13.12
N LYS A 720 -3.45 29.46 13.72
CA LYS A 720 -2.28 29.07 14.51
C LYS A 720 -2.65 28.36 15.82
N ILE A 721 -3.71 28.78 16.50
CA ILE A 721 -4.22 28.04 17.67
C ILE A 721 -4.60 26.61 17.26
N LEU A 722 -5.27 26.43 16.13
CA LEU A 722 -5.60 25.10 15.65
C LEU A 722 -4.35 24.27 15.31
N GLU A 723 -3.28 24.87 14.81
CA GLU A 723 -1.98 24.19 14.62
C GLU A 723 -1.37 23.72 15.95
N MET A 724 -1.44 24.53 16.97
CA MET A 724 -1.00 24.16 18.32
C MET A 724 -1.86 23.03 18.90
N VAL A 725 -3.17 23.08 18.70
CA VAL A 725 -4.10 21.99 19.09
C VAL A 725 -3.76 20.70 18.35
N GLU A 726 -3.51 20.78 17.03
CA GLU A 726 -3.13 19.62 16.22
C GLU A 726 -1.82 19.01 16.71
N LYS A 727 -0.81 19.84 16.94
CA LYS A 727 0.47 19.41 17.50
C LYS A 727 0.30 18.73 18.86
N HIS A 728 -0.45 19.37 19.78
CA HIS A 728 -0.72 18.83 21.11
C HIS A 728 -1.45 17.48 21.06
N LEU A 729 -2.44 17.33 20.18
CA LEU A 729 -3.19 16.09 20.02
C LEU A 729 -2.37 15.00 19.32
N ASN A 730 -1.49 15.34 18.39
CA ASN A 730 -0.59 14.40 17.74
C ASN A 730 0.53 13.93 18.70
N GLU A 731 1.05 14.79 19.55
CA GLU A 731 2.01 14.41 20.59
C GLU A 731 1.40 13.52 21.68
N SER A 732 0.13 13.71 22.01
CA SER A 732 -0.59 12.90 23.00
C SER A 732 -1.04 11.52 22.47
N ASP A 733 -1.06 11.34 21.16
CA ASP A 733 -1.51 10.12 20.49
C ASP A 733 -0.43 9.04 20.33
N LYS A 734 0.81 9.29 20.78
CA LYS A 734 1.86 8.28 20.69
C LYS A 734 1.69 7.28 21.83
N PRO A 735 1.11 6.08 21.58
CA PRO A 735 0.78 5.14 22.64
C PRO A 735 2.01 4.52 23.28
N PHE A 736 3.14 4.58 22.60
CA PHE A 736 4.41 4.03 23.02
C PHE A 736 5.54 5.04 22.84
N ILE A 737 6.59 4.88 23.65
CA ILE A 737 7.86 5.59 23.52
C ILE A 737 9.01 4.61 23.74
N GLY A 738 10.20 4.93 23.22
CA GLY A 738 11.42 4.26 23.61
C GLY A 738 11.94 4.81 24.93
N THR A 739 12.38 3.91 25.81
CA THR A 739 13.01 4.36 27.07
C THR A 739 14.33 5.06 26.75
N LYS A 740 14.64 6.10 27.54
CA LYS A 740 15.99 6.67 27.56
C LYS A 740 16.95 5.79 28.34
N GLU A 741 16.46 4.85 29.13
CA GLU A 741 17.27 3.87 29.83
C GLU A 741 17.61 2.70 28.92
N PHE A 742 18.91 2.42 28.81
CA PHE A 742 19.42 1.24 28.14
C PHE A 742 19.66 0.12 29.14
N THR A 743 19.32 -1.10 28.75
CA THR A 743 19.52 -2.30 29.56
C THR A 743 20.50 -3.23 28.87
N PRO A 744 21.45 -3.81 29.60
CA PRO A 744 22.41 -4.72 29.01
C PRO A 744 21.82 -6.13 28.83
N LYS A 745 22.26 -6.79 27.76
CA LYS A 745 22.13 -8.24 27.55
C LYS A 745 23.51 -8.80 27.16
N LYS A 746 23.77 -10.04 27.48
CA LYS A 746 25.00 -10.68 27.02
C LYS A 746 24.96 -10.79 25.49
N LEU A 747 26.10 -10.58 24.85
CA LEU A 747 26.24 -10.71 23.39
C LEU A 747 25.76 -12.09 22.91
N TRP A 748 26.08 -13.15 23.64
CA TRP A 748 25.64 -14.51 23.35
C TRP A 748 24.11 -14.67 23.35
N GLU A 749 23.40 -13.96 24.21
CA GLU A 749 21.93 -14.02 24.28
C GLU A 749 21.27 -13.42 23.03
N ILE A 750 21.96 -12.52 22.35
CA ILE A 750 21.46 -11.82 21.16
C ILE A 750 21.94 -12.51 19.89
N PHE A 751 23.23 -12.77 19.77
CA PHE A 751 23.90 -13.23 18.56
C PHE A 751 24.35 -14.69 18.59
N GLY A 752 24.15 -15.41 19.69
CA GLY A 752 24.59 -16.81 19.84
C GLY A 752 23.79 -17.84 19.04
N THR A 753 22.55 -17.51 18.65
CA THR A 753 21.72 -18.39 17.82
C THR A 753 21.99 -18.12 16.34
N PRO A 754 22.33 -19.13 15.55
CA PRO A 754 22.50 -18.96 14.11
C PRO A 754 21.22 -18.42 13.44
N LYS A 755 21.36 -17.43 12.60
CA LYS A 755 20.26 -16.89 11.77
C LYS A 755 20.39 -17.41 10.35
N GLN A 756 19.29 -17.88 9.78
CA GLN A 756 19.22 -18.30 8.38
C GLN A 756 18.32 -17.36 7.59
N LYS A 757 18.76 -16.94 6.43
CA LYS A 757 17.94 -16.18 5.50
C LYS A 757 18.34 -16.43 4.04
N TRP A 758 17.36 -16.29 3.15
CA TRP A 758 17.58 -16.35 1.71
C TRP A 758 18.14 -15.03 1.22
N VAL A 759 19.34 -15.08 0.63
CA VAL A 759 20.05 -13.93 0.10
C VAL A 759 20.45 -14.19 -1.34
N LYS A 760 20.58 -13.15 -2.16
CA LYS A 760 21.07 -13.33 -3.53
C LYS A 760 22.49 -13.93 -3.49
N LYS A 761 22.75 -14.87 -4.39
CA LYS A 761 24.05 -15.56 -4.44
C LYS A 761 25.19 -14.58 -4.66
N ASP A 762 24.98 -13.54 -5.45
CA ASP A 762 25.96 -12.50 -5.74
C ASP A 762 26.24 -11.57 -4.57
N ASP A 763 25.28 -11.43 -3.65
CA ASP A 763 25.42 -10.61 -2.44
C ASP A 763 26.21 -11.35 -1.35
N VAL A 764 26.36 -12.69 -1.44
CA VAL A 764 27.10 -13.49 -0.46
C VAL A 764 28.58 -13.39 -0.75
N LYS A 765 29.34 -12.79 0.18
CA LYS A 765 30.78 -12.58 0.08
C LYS A 765 31.49 -13.15 1.30
N THR A 766 31.54 -14.47 1.37
CA THR A 766 32.19 -15.21 2.47
C THR A 766 33.66 -14.79 2.62
N THR A 767 34.32 -14.32 1.56
CA THR A 767 35.69 -13.80 1.59
C THR A 767 35.85 -12.60 2.53
N ILE A 768 34.83 -11.71 2.60
CA ILE A 768 34.86 -10.58 3.53
C ILE A 768 34.88 -11.08 4.96
N ALA A 769 34.07 -12.07 5.28
CA ALA A 769 34.04 -12.66 6.61
C ALA A 769 35.35 -13.38 6.94
N THR A 770 35.94 -14.16 6.01
CA THR A 770 37.15 -14.96 6.26
C THR A 770 38.43 -14.14 6.31
N GLN A 771 38.53 -13.02 5.56
CA GLN A 771 39.74 -12.19 5.49
C GLN A 771 39.82 -11.18 6.64
N ASN A 772 38.72 -10.88 7.34
CA ASN A 772 38.66 -9.87 8.38
C ASN A 772 38.50 -10.53 9.76
N ASP A 773 39.55 -10.64 10.54
CA ASP A 773 39.58 -11.19 11.90
C ASP A 773 38.74 -10.37 12.90
N TRP A 774 38.50 -9.09 12.61
CA TRP A 774 37.71 -8.17 13.41
C TRP A 774 36.21 -8.19 13.07
N TYR A 775 35.81 -8.79 11.94
CA TYR A 775 34.42 -9.07 11.59
C TYR A 775 33.97 -10.37 12.24
N VAL A 776 32.93 -10.30 13.05
CA VAL A 776 32.59 -11.34 14.03
C VAL A 776 31.78 -12.50 13.46
N MET A 777 30.97 -12.26 12.40
CA MET A 777 30.14 -13.29 11.79
C MET A 777 30.94 -14.15 10.80
N ASP A 778 30.58 -15.43 10.66
CA ASP A 778 31.21 -16.39 9.76
C ASP A 778 30.88 -16.18 8.27
N ASN A 779 29.85 -15.40 7.99
CA ASN A 779 29.40 -15.10 6.64
C ASN A 779 29.01 -13.61 6.50
N PHE A 780 29.04 -13.11 5.27
CA PHE A 780 28.62 -11.76 4.93
C PHE A 780 27.73 -11.82 3.67
N ALA A 781 26.58 -11.16 3.73
CA ALA A 781 25.74 -10.91 2.57
C ALA A 781 25.21 -9.48 2.65
N GLY A 782 25.64 -8.64 1.74
CA GLY A 782 25.31 -7.23 1.79
C GLY A 782 25.39 -6.52 0.44
N THR A 783 24.87 -5.32 0.42
CA THR A 783 24.90 -4.41 -0.73
C THR A 783 26.31 -3.82 -0.94
N GLY A 784 26.55 -3.23 -2.12
CA GLY A 784 27.83 -2.58 -2.41
C GLY A 784 28.18 -1.46 -1.40
N LEU A 785 27.21 -0.79 -0.82
CA LEU A 785 27.42 0.25 0.18
C LEU A 785 27.87 -0.32 1.54
N GLU A 786 27.28 -1.46 1.94
CA GLU A 786 27.72 -2.17 3.14
C GLU A 786 29.15 -2.73 2.98
N GLU A 787 29.53 -3.16 1.77
CA GLU A 787 30.93 -3.54 1.45
C GLU A 787 31.87 -2.35 1.52
N ALA A 788 31.46 -1.21 0.99
CA ALA A 788 32.24 0.02 1.06
C ALA A 788 32.47 0.45 2.52
N LEU A 789 31.49 0.25 3.41
CA LEU A 789 31.69 0.46 4.85
C LEU A 789 32.76 -0.48 5.44
N ILE A 790 32.73 -1.78 5.08
CA ILE A 790 33.74 -2.74 5.53
C ILE A 790 35.13 -2.30 5.06
N GLN A 791 35.25 -1.89 3.81
CA GLN A 791 36.52 -1.38 3.26
C GLN A 791 36.96 -0.11 3.98
N PHE A 792 36.07 0.86 4.20
CA PHE A 792 36.36 2.09 4.95
C PHE A 792 36.95 1.80 6.34
N ILE A 793 36.33 0.86 7.07
CA ILE A 793 36.84 0.45 8.40
C ILE A 793 38.19 -0.28 8.26
N SER A 794 38.33 -1.17 7.27
CA SER A 794 39.59 -1.92 7.01
C SER A 794 40.77 -0.99 6.74
N GLU A 795 40.61 0.07 5.99
CA GLU A 795 41.64 1.06 5.71
C GLU A 795 42.12 1.79 6.98
N ARG A 796 41.27 1.91 7.99
CA ARG A 796 41.56 2.59 9.27
C ARG A 796 41.85 1.62 10.41
N LEU A 797 41.89 0.33 10.10
CA LEU A 797 41.98 -0.74 11.11
C LEU A 797 43.32 -0.70 11.86
N GLY A 798 44.42 -0.32 11.19
CA GLY A 798 45.74 -0.20 11.84
C GLY A 798 45.72 0.79 13.01
N ASP A 799 45.14 1.96 12.77
CA ASP A 799 45.02 3.00 13.79
C ASP A 799 44.03 2.63 14.87
N LEU A 800 42.90 2.01 14.50
CA LEU A 800 41.92 1.50 15.48
C LEU A 800 42.56 0.42 16.38
N LYS A 801 43.19 -0.59 15.81
CA LYS A 801 43.83 -1.69 16.54
C LYS A 801 45.03 -1.25 17.42
N SER A 802 45.60 -0.11 17.11
CA SER A 802 46.67 0.47 17.98
C SER A 802 46.13 0.90 19.36
N LYS A 803 44.85 1.30 19.42
CA LYS A 803 44.18 1.79 20.63
C LYS A 803 43.15 0.82 21.20
N TYR A 804 42.44 0.10 20.35
CA TYR A 804 41.28 -0.70 20.71
C TYR A 804 41.38 -2.16 20.27
N ASP A 805 40.70 -3.05 20.99
CA ASP A 805 40.24 -4.33 20.47
C ASP A 805 38.96 -4.05 19.66
N VAL A 806 38.94 -4.44 18.38
CA VAL A 806 37.92 -4.05 17.41
C VAL A 806 37.07 -5.25 17.03
N HIS A 807 35.73 -5.14 17.15
CA HIS A 807 34.79 -6.16 16.74
C HIS A 807 33.61 -5.52 16.02
N LEU A 808 33.41 -5.86 14.74
CA LEU A 808 32.25 -5.45 13.95
C LEU A 808 31.27 -6.60 13.82
N ILE A 809 30.04 -6.35 14.24
CA ILE A 809 28.93 -7.30 14.19
C ILE A 809 27.92 -6.78 13.18
N ARG A 810 27.56 -7.57 12.18
CA ARG A 810 26.40 -7.28 11.34
C ARG A 810 25.13 -7.75 12.06
N ASN A 811 24.16 -6.85 12.12
CA ASN A 811 22.87 -7.13 12.78
C ASN A 811 21.93 -7.86 11.81
N GLU A 812 21.93 -9.16 11.85
CA GLU A 812 21.05 -9.98 11.00
C GLU A 812 19.59 -9.97 11.52
N GLU A 813 19.06 -8.77 11.80
CA GLU A 813 17.68 -8.53 12.29
C GLU A 813 17.40 -9.16 13.67
N VAL A 814 18.41 -9.32 14.50
CA VAL A 814 18.28 -9.90 15.85
C VAL A 814 18.34 -8.87 16.97
N PHE A 815 18.82 -7.66 16.66
CA PHE A 815 19.00 -6.58 17.63
C PHE A 815 18.20 -5.35 17.23
N LYS A 816 17.43 -4.79 18.17
CA LYS A 816 16.51 -3.68 17.92
C LYS A 816 16.63 -2.59 18.96
N LEU A 817 16.60 -1.35 18.50
CA LEU A 817 16.45 -0.13 19.30
C LEU A 817 15.06 0.45 19.12
N ASN A 818 14.60 1.28 20.05
CA ASN A 818 13.29 1.92 19.98
C ASN A 818 13.45 3.43 20.10
N ASN A 819 12.94 4.18 19.13
CA ASN A 819 13.01 5.64 19.09
C ASN A 819 12.39 6.25 20.35
N PHE A 820 13.08 7.20 20.95
CA PHE A 820 12.65 7.87 22.19
C PHE A 820 11.32 8.59 22.06
N ALA A 821 11.04 9.13 20.87
CA ALA A 821 9.88 9.97 20.64
C ALA A 821 8.57 9.19 20.48
N ASP A 822 8.58 8.02 19.84
CA ASP A 822 7.39 7.27 19.45
C ASP A 822 7.50 5.76 19.61
N GLY A 823 8.65 5.26 20.09
CA GLY A 823 8.88 3.83 20.25
C GLY A 823 8.98 3.05 18.92
N GLU A 824 9.15 3.75 17.79
CA GLU A 824 9.36 3.10 16.50
C GLU A 824 10.67 2.27 16.54
N GLY A 825 10.60 1.04 16.03
CA GLY A 825 11.73 0.12 16.12
C GLY A 825 12.75 0.37 15.00
N PHE A 826 14.02 0.48 15.38
CA PHE A 826 15.16 0.63 14.51
C PHE A 826 16.14 -0.53 14.71
N MET A 827 16.59 -1.14 13.61
CA MET A 827 17.60 -2.18 13.62
C MET A 827 18.81 -1.65 12.83
N PRO A 828 19.85 -1.13 13.51
CA PRO A 828 21.06 -0.68 12.80
C PRO A 828 21.72 -1.85 12.08
N ASP A 829 22.19 -1.64 10.86
CA ASP A 829 22.81 -2.71 10.07
C ASP A 829 24.09 -3.26 10.72
N PHE A 830 24.84 -2.41 11.40
CA PHE A 830 26.07 -2.82 12.08
C PHE A 830 26.18 -2.27 13.50
N VAL A 831 26.83 -3.05 14.35
CA VAL A 831 27.28 -2.66 15.70
C VAL A 831 28.79 -2.83 15.77
N LEU A 832 29.53 -1.74 15.93
CA LEU A 832 30.97 -1.73 16.15
C LEU A 832 31.26 -1.65 17.65
N LEU A 833 31.94 -2.64 18.18
CA LEU A 833 32.40 -2.69 19.55
C LEU A 833 33.91 -2.38 19.61
N LEU A 834 34.27 -1.39 20.39
CA LEU A 834 35.66 -1.05 20.67
C LEU A 834 35.93 -1.21 22.15
N LYS A 835 37.01 -1.91 22.52
CA LYS A 835 37.51 -1.99 23.89
C LYS A 835 38.88 -1.30 23.98
N ASP A 836 39.00 -0.32 24.85
CA ASP A 836 40.24 0.41 25.05
C ASP A 836 41.35 -0.50 25.67
N LYS A 837 42.47 -0.65 24.99
CA LYS A 837 43.59 -1.48 25.41
C LYS A 837 44.42 -0.88 26.53
N GLN A 838 44.41 0.44 26.66
CA GLN A 838 45.18 1.15 27.68
C GLN A 838 44.51 1.18 29.04
N LYS A 839 43.19 0.88 29.07
CA LYS A 839 42.35 0.90 30.25
C LYS A 839 42.12 -0.53 30.75
N SER A 840 42.61 -0.85 31.94
CA SER A 840 42.41 -2.17 32.58
C SER A 840 41.17 -2.21 33.45
N SER A 841 40.72 -1.08 34.03
CA SER A 841 39.49 -0.91 34.78
C SER A 841 39.11 0.56 34.79
N SER A 842 37.84 0.86 34.88
CA SER A 842 37.36 2.24 34.99
C SER A 842 37.62 2.83 36.39
N ASN A 843 38.61 3.69 36.51
CA ASN A 843 38.98 4.31 37.76
C ASN A 843 38.34 5.68 38.01
N GLY A 844 37.58 6.21 37.06
CA GLY A 844 36.97 7.55 37.12
C GLY A 844 35.57 7.62 36.54
N VAL A 845 34.85 8.72 36.86
CA VAL A 845 33.46 8.93 36.41
C VAL A 845 33.34 9.04 34.87
N ASN A 846 34.43 9.41 34.17
CA ASN A 846 34.47 9.61 32.72
C ASN A 846 35.38 8.59 31.98
N ASP A 847 35.73 7.49 32.63
CA ASP A 847 36.67 6.51 32.10
C ASP A 847 35.91 5.37 31.41
N PHE A 848 35.73 5.46 30.10
CA PHE A 848 35.00 4.46 29.30
C PHE A 848 35.96 3.37 28.82
N LEU A 849 35.65 2.11 29.19
CA LEU A 849 36.39 0.94 28.75
C LEU A 849 35.85 0.39 27.42
N TYR A 850 34.55 0.51 27.18
CA TYR A 850 33.89 -0.03 25.99
C TYR A 850 33.09 1.06 25.25
N TYR A 851 33.12 1.01 23.93
CA TYR A 851 32.31 1.82 23.04
C TYR A 851 31.44 0.91 22.20
N GLN A 852 30.14 1.15 22.23
CA GLN A 852 29.17 0.49 21.36
C GLN A 852 28.64 1.52 20.37
N ILE A 853 28.96 1.32 19.10
CA ILE A 853 28.73 2.27 18.02
C ILE A 853 27.73 1.67 17.03
N PHE A 854 26.66 2.38 16.75
CA PHE A 854 25.64 1.98 15.80
C PHE A 854 25.91 2.63 14.46
N ILE A 855 25.86 1.83 13.39
CA ILE A 855 26.18 2.25 12.03
C ILE A 855 25.09 1.78 11.07
N GLU A 856 24.59 2.70 10.25
CA GLU A 856 23.57 2.46 9.23
C GLU A 856 24.08 2.98 7.87
N PRO A 857 24.47 2.10 6.94
CA PRO A 857 24.71 2.48 5.54
C PRO A 857 23.39 2.84 4.85
N LYS A 858 23.36 3.97 4.13
CA LYS A 858 22.13 4.43 3.49
C LYS A 858 22.40 5.12 2.16
N GLY A 859 21.78 4.63 1.08
CA GLY A 859 21.83 5.30 -0.22
C GLY A 859 21.16 6.68 -0.17
N GLU A 860 21.74 7.67 -0.83
CA GLU A 860 21.28 9.08 -0.81
C GLU A 860 19.77 9.22 -1.15
N HIS A 861 19.26 8.39 -2.04
CA HIS A 861 17.85 8.41 -2.45
C HIS A 861 16.86 7.97 -1.36
N LEU A 862 17.33 7.33 -0.28
CA LEU A 862 16.53 6.87 0.85
C LEU A 862 16.81 7.71 2.12
N ALA A 863 17.85 8.53 2.15
CA ALA A 863 18.26 9.30 3.31
C ALA A 863 17.14 10.25 3.80
N GLU A 864 16.45 10.94 2.89
CA GLU A 864 15.32 11.82 3.28
C GLU A 864 14.14 11.05 3.91
N THR A 865 13.83 9.86 3.38
CA THR A 865 12.68 9.06 3.86
C THR A 865 12.98 8.47 5.25
N ASP A 866 14.23 8.10 5.50
CA ASP A 866 14.69 7.46 6.73
C ASP A 866 15.39 8.43 7.70
N ARG A 867 15.29 9.73 7.47
CA ARG A 867 15.93 10.78 8.27
C ARG A 867 15.68 10.65 9.79
N TRP A 868 14.53 10.16 10.18
CA TRP A 868 14.20 9.92 11.58
C TRP A 868 15.15 8.92 12.26
N LYS A 869 15.74 7.96 11.52
CA LYS A 869 16.74 7.01 12.03
C LYS A 869 18.06 7.72 12.33
N GLU A 870 18.49 8.63 11.46
CA GLU A 870 19.67 9.44 11.68
C GLU A 870 19.49 10.38 12.87
N GLU A 871 18.36 11.07 12.95
CA GLU A 871 18.00 11.92 14.10
C GLU A 871 17.97 11.10 15.42
N PHE A 872 17.54 9.83 15.34
CA PHE A 872 17.56 8.96 16.51
C PHE A 872 18.99 8.51 16.87
N LEU A 873 19.86 8.23 15.93
CA LEU A 873 21.27 7.95 16.16
C LEU A 873 21.98 9.15 16.78
N GLU A 874 21.74 10.35 16.28
CA GLU A 874 22.22 11.60 16.88
C GLU A 874 21.71 11.80 18.31
N ALA A 875 20.43 11.50 18.57
CA ALA A 875 19.85 11.57 19.90
C ALA A 875 20.50 10.58 20.88
N ILE A 876 20.88 9.38 20.45
CA ILE A 876 21.63 8.42 21.26
C ILE A 876 23.00 9.02 21.61
N THR A 877 23.72 9.59 20.65
CA THR A 877 25.02 10.21 20.87
C THR A 877 24.93 11.41 21.80
N ALA A 878 23.90 12.27 21.64
CA ALA A 878 23.67 13.41 22.52
C ALA A 878 23.37 12.98 23.96
N GLU A 879 22.62 11.89 24.16
CA GLU A 879 22.25 11.39 25.48
C GLU A 879 23.38 10.62 26.17
N TYR A 880 24.15 9.78 25.43
CA TYR A 880 25.12 8.82 25.98
C TYR A 880 26.53 8.93 25.38
N GLY A 881 26.74 9.76 24.40
CA GLY A 881 28.05 9.95 23.78
C GLY A 881 29.05 10.72 24.63
N LYS A 882 28.57 11.48 25.64
CA LYS A 882 29.34 12.28 26.58
C LYS A 882 28.89 11.98 28.02
N ASP A 883 29.76 11.89 28.93
CA ASP A 883 29.57 12.01 30.42
C ASP A 883 28.52 11.12 31.13
N LYS A 884 27.74 10.29 30.45
CA LYS A 884 26.71 9.45 31.08
C LYS A 884 27.19 8.04 31.35
N ILE A 885 27.09 7.58 32.59
CA ILE A 885 27.39 6.20 33.00
C ILE A 885 26.10 5.37 32.90
N LEU A 886 26.13 4.28 32.13
CA LEU A 886 24.96 3.42 31.95
C LEU A 886 24.60 2.62 33.20
N GLN A 887 25.60 2.17 34.00
CA GLN A 887 25.36 1.44 35.23
C GLN A 887 26.58 1.50 36.15
N LYS A 888 26.34 1.68 37.47
CA LYS A 888 27.37 1.99 38.46
C LYS A 888 28.38 0.83 38.75
N ASP A 889 27.98 -0.40 38.51
CA ASP A 889 28.77 -1.60 38.85
C ASP A 889 29.25 -2.41 37.62
N THR A 890 29.14 -1.90 36.42
CA THR A 890 29.62 -2.52 35.19
C THR A 890 30.73 -1.70 34.52
N PRO A 891 31.59 -2.33 33.70
CA PRO A 891 32.54 -1.59 32.88
C PRO A 891 31.82 -0.44 32.16
N HIS A 892 32.40 0.74 32.19
CA HIS A 892 31.76 1.90 31.61
C HIS A 892 31.64 1.75 30.10
N TYR A 893 30.41 1.81 29.62
CA TYR A 893 30.06 1.79 28.19
C TYR A 893 29.67 3.16 27.70
N ARG A 894 30.10 3.50 26.50
CA ARG A 894 29.67 4.69 25.77
C ARG A 894 28.88 4.25 24.54
N LEU A 895 27.69 4.82 24.35
CA LEU A 895 26.85 4.54 23.21
C LEU A 895 26.96 5.69 22.22
N ILE A 896 27.22 5.37 20.95
CA ILE A 896 27.40 6.33 19.88
C ILE A 896 26.57 5.89 18.68
N GLY A 897 25.68 6.73 18.19
CA GLY A 897 25.06 6.59 16.86
C GLY A 897 25.81 7.47 15.88
N LEU A 898 26.30 6.91 14.80
CA LEU A 898 26.95 7.68 13.76
C LEU A 898 25.92 8.20 12.75
N PRO A 899 26.19 9.32 12.06
CA PRO A 899 25.44 9.74 10.88
C PRO A 899 25.40 8.62 9.83
N PHE A 900 24.50 8.69 8.88
CA PHE A 900 24.43 7.69 7.82
C PHE A 900 25.74 7.59 7.03
N PHE A 901 26.13 6.36 6.70
CA PHE A 901 27.21 6.09 5.79
C PHE A 901 26.65 6.09 4.37
N THR A 902 27.07 7.06 3.53
CA THR A 902 26.53 7.29 2.19
C THR A 902 27.59 7.11 1.10
N ASP A 903 27.17 7.09 -0.18
CA ASP A 903 28.09 6.94 -1.33
C ASP A 903 29.10 8.08 -1.48
N ASN A 904 28.83 9.25 -0.91
CA ASN A 904 29.67 10.48 -1.04
C ASN A 904 30.55 10.71 0.20
N GLN A 905 31.61 9.91 0.37
CA GLN A 905 32.30 9.75 1.64
C GLN A 905 33.52 10.66 1.89
N GLU A 906 34.06 11.29 0.87
CA GLU A 906 35.35 12.00 1.01
C GLU A 906 35.28 13.23 1.92
N ASN A 907 34.09 13.83 2.18
CA ASN A 907 33.91 15.02 3.02
C ASN A 907 32.65 14.95 3.92
N GLY A 908 32.17 13.76 4.28
CA GLY A 908 30.89 13.59 4.97
C GLY A 908 30.99 13.63 6.50
N GLN A 909 29.90 14.01 7.13
CA GLN A 909 29.71 14.01 8.59
C GLN A 909 30.05 12.65 9.25
N PHE A 910 29.88 11.54 8.51
CA PHE A 910 30.25 10.21 8.98
C PHE A 910 31.75 10.11 9.26
N THR A 911 32.60 10.53 8.29
CA THR A 911 34.08 10.46 8.39
C THR A 911 34.58 11.32 9.56
N GLU A 912 33.99 12.50 9.74
CA GLU A 912 34.33 13.40 10.85
C GLU A 912 33.91 12.85 12.23
N SER A 913 32.81 12.11 12.26
CA SER A 913 32.26 11.53 13.49
C SER A 913 32.82 10.13 13.81
N PHE A 914 33.53 9.52 12.88
CA PHE A 914 34.12 8.20 13.08
C PHE A 914 35.29 8.26 14.08
N PRO A 915 35.50 7.27 14.97
CA PRO A 915 36.43 7.30 16.11
C PRO A 915 37.89 7.68 15.85
N LEU A 916 38.29 7.81 14.60
CA LEU A 916 39.61 8.30 14.21
C LEU A 916 39.61 9.70 13.58
N GLY A 917 38.43 10.31 13.40
CA GLY A 917 38.30 11.71 12.97
C GLY A 917 38.97 12.62 13.99
N ALA A 918 39.54 13.72 13.57
CA ALA A 918 40.56 14.60 14.21
C ALA A 918 40.21 15.16 15.62
N VAL A 919 39.16 14.68 16.25
CA VAL A 919 38.82 15.01 17.63
C VAL A 919 38.78 13.72 18.42
N SER A 920 39.74 13.54 19.31
CA SER A 920 39.73 12.48 20.31
C SER A 920 38.34 12.32 20.91
N LEU A 921 37.87 11.06 21.06
CA LEU A 921 36.69 10.72 21.84
C LEU A 921 36.77 11.29 23.30
N GLU A 922 37.82 12.05 23.60
CA GLU A 922 38.15 12.70 24.88
C GLU A 922 37.85 14.21 24.91
N LYS A 923 37.24 14.82 23.91
CA LYS A 923 36.77 16.21 23.98
C LYS A 923 35.27 16.33 24.13
#